data_5bb68ae2de9a4ae75cda1403522ab4c3
#
_entry.id   5bb68ae2de9a4ae75cda1403522ab4c3
#
_cell.length_a   1.000
_cell.length_b   1.000
_cell.length_c   1.000
_cell.angle_alpha   90.00
_cell.angle_beta   90.00
_cell.angle_gamma   90.00
#
_symmetry.space_group_name_H-M   'P 1'
#
loop_
_entity.id
_entity.type
_entity.pdbx_description
1 polymer ?
#
loop_
_entity_poly.entity_id
_entity_poly.type
_entity_poly.pdbx_seq_one_letter_code
_entity_poly.pdbx_strand_id
1 'polypeptide(L)'
;MGLSLLLGNAAANAQTCVGISTPVSDTNGITSGMYIINVWAKGSQGLLYEHATSRYTGFVSTNTINTYSGQTIDTSNADMRKMLWNLVRQDDGSFTIQSVSTSKYFSKRGEGGEGKHNVERVSSNTDSNIGHLALNTKVDISSVPFFTVRLANGTFQGNGTPTFFHVNGENRGTADGNMHFGYWSGENTSLSSTTSGVLLSFYKVEEIQNPVNFNYVYRVNGSEIYRQSKTVSEGSVYPDLPAAPAFCAATKPEGTVSASLNGQEVDINVTWSAPVGFSTSLENAKWYLMTAGKANDVLPVMRYKEGQGYITLKTADKDFSLSSADQWAFVGNPYEGFKIYNRFNKGRLISTTTMGANTGRDTNPYVSTGELPDGFTELWDLHVQQKGNNQSTIDGGFSISQHGQPSYKMNKRGFGRDETDQRLAYWTSGADNGSTFTATQVLPSSLITYNTFESNGYTTLYVDYPIAVTNAKVYTGQRNDAQTSVEMTLATDNIIPANTGVVLVKDGTNALVDQTYTISNEPGTVEPGDISGTTTAIQLNDNTRNNYRVFGLSTAPPQSLGFFRPSSRVTSIPANKAFYDLTGSGVQGFVLSFDGMETGIALDQIMQPSPEADKPAYDLSGRRVNHAAKGIYIIGGKKVIVK
;
A
#
# COMPACT_ATOMS: atom_id res chain seq x y z
N MET A 1 -59.13 -9.20 -17.15
CA MET A 1 -59.12 -9.50 -15.70
C MET A 1 -57.71 -9.35 -15.22
N GLY A 2 -57.42 -8.19 -14.69
CA GLY A 2 -56.08 -7.86 -14.17
C GLY A 2 -55.84 -8.60 -12.86
N LEU A 3 -54.80 -9.43 -12.83
CA LEU A 3 -54.27 -10.02 -11.62
C LEU A 3 -53.43 -8.93 -10.92
N SER A 4 -54.10 -8.12 -10.06
CA SER A 4 -53.38 -7.26 -9.14
C SER A 4 -52.74 -8.16 -8.11
N LEU A 5 -51.41 -8.40 -8.23
CA LEU A 5 -50.65 -8.90 -7.10
C LEU A 5 -50.68 -7.82 -6.02
N LEU A 6 -51.63 -7.95 -5.12
CA LEU A 6 -51.61 -7.35 -3.81
C LEU A 6 -50.37 -7.93 -3.09
N LEU A 7 -49.25 -7.22 -3.14
CA LEU A 7 -48.30 -7.28 -2.05
C LEU A 7 -48.99 -6.62 -0.85
N GLY A 8 -49.79 -7.44 -0.18
CA GLY A 8 -50.44 -7.06 1.08
C GLY A 8 -49.38 -6.56 2.05
N ASN A 9 -49.76 -5.60 2.86
CA ASN A 9 -49.08 -5.20 4.08
C ASN A 9 -48.76 -6.46 4.90
N ALA A 10 -47.66 -7.13 4.58
CA ALA A 10 -47.08 -8.16 5.43
C ALA A 10 -46.49 -7.45 6.63
N ALA A 11 -47.02 -7.81 7.78
CA ALA A 11 -46.59 -7.35 9.10
C ALA A 11 -45.06 -7.28 9.19
N ALA A 12 -44.57 -6.20 9.77
CA ALA A 12 -43.20 -6.07 10.25
C ALA A 12 -42.77 -7.35 10.97
N ASN A 13 -41.84 -8.14 10.38
CA ASN A 13 -40.97 -9.05 11.10
C ASN A 13 -40.24 -10.11 10.22
N ALA A 14 -40.17 -9.96 8.92
CA ALA A 14 -39.24 -10.76 8.14
C ALA A 14 -38.25 -9.84 7.42
N GLN A 15 -36.99 -9.86 7.89
CA GLN A 15 -35.86 -9.28 7.20
C GLN A 15 -35.74 -10.01 5.86
N THR A 16 -36.26 -9.42 4.78
CA THR A 16 -36.21 -10.05 3.45
C THR A 16 -34.87 -9.72 2.83
N CYS A 17 -34.03 -10.73 2.73
CA CYS A 17 -32.78 -10.61 2.00
C CYS A 17 -33.03 -10.92 0.52
N VAL A 18 -32.49 -10.09 -0.36
CA VAL A 18 -32.61 -10.27 -1.80
C VAL A 18 -31.23 -10.31 -2.45
N GLY A 19 -31.09 -11.15 -3.47
CA GLY A 19 -29.89 -11.22 -4.29
C GLY A 19 -30.06 -10.45 -5.59
N ILE A 20 -28.95 -10.05 -6.20
CA ILE A 20 -28.92 -9.31 -7.47
C ILE A 20 -28.70 -10.31 -8.60
N SER A 21 -29.58 -10.29 -9.61
CA SER A 21 -29.44 -11.10 -10.83
C SER A 21 -28.39 -10.51 -11.79
N THR A 22 -28.16 -11.20 -12.91
CA THR A 22 -27.45 -10.63 -14.05
C THR A 22 -28.23 -9.46 -14.66
N PRO A 23 -27.55 -8.50 -15.30
CA PRO A 23 -28.25 -7.36 -15.91
C PRO A 23 -29.16 -7.79 -17.07
N VAL A 24 -30.25 -7.06 -17.24
CA VAL A 24 -31.10 -7.19 -18.42
C VAL A 24 -30.27 -7.03 -19.71
N SER A 25 -30.39 -7.97 -20.63
CA SER A 25 -29.52 -8.09 -21.82
C SER A 25 -30.11 -7.50 -23.11
N ASP A 26 -31.41 -7.28 -23.15
CA ASP A 26 -32.10 -6.78 -24.35
C ASP A 26 -33.22 -5.79 -23.99
N THR A 27 -33.74 -5.08 -25.00
CA THR A 27 -34.75 -4.04 -24.84
C THR A 27 -36.12 -4.53 -24.37
N ASN A 28 -36.39 -5.82 -24.44
CA ASN A 28 -37.63 -6.44 -23.97
C ASN A 28 -37.47 -7.17 -22.63
N GLY A 29 -36.26 -7.20 -22.07
CA GLY A 29 -35.90 -7.99 -20.92
C GLY A 29 -36.45 -7.51 -19.58
N ILE A 30 -37.07 -6.32 -19.49
CA ILE A 30 -37.70 -5.84 -18.28
C ILE A 30 -38.97 -6.68 -17.99
N THR A 31 -38.99 -7.31 -16.84
CA THR A 31 -40.16 -7.97 -16.24
C THR A 31 -40.60 -7.22 -15.00
N SER A 32 -41.86 -7.37 -14.56
CA SER A 32 -42.30 -6.75 -13.30
C SER A 32 -41.51 -7.32 -12.12
N GLY A 33 -41.13 -6.46 -11.18
CA GLY A 33 -40.36 -6.85 -10.01
C GLY A 33 -39.52 -5.70 -9.44
N MET A 34 -38.69 -6.02 -8.47
CA MET A 34 -37.78 -5.09 -7.82
C MET A 34 -36.42 -5.10 -8.55
N TYR A 35 -35.82 -3.93 -8.66
CA TYR A 35 -34.55 -3.74 -9.37
C TYR A 35 -33.62 -2.80 -8.62
N ILE A 36 -32.31 -2.99 -8.83
CA ILE A 36 -31.28 -1.96 -8.69
C ILE A 36 -30.95 -1.47 -10.08
N ILE A 37 -30.80 -0.15 -10.23
CA ILE A 37 -30.55 0.48 -11.53
C ILE A 37 -29.20 1.17 -11.50
N ASN A 38 -28.30 0.68 -12.33
CA ASN A 38 -26.98 1.27 -12.54
C ASN A 38 -27.07 2.36 -13.61
N VAL A 39 -26.41 3.48 -13.37
CA VAL A 39 -26.50 4.69 -14.20
C VAL A 39 -25.13 5.03 -14.75
N TRP A 40 -25.06 5.33 -16.02
CA TRP A 40 -23.94 6.02 -16.65
C TRP A 40 -24.37 7.40 -17.12
N ALA A 41 -23.73 8.45 -16.58
CA ALA A 41 -23.98 9.83 -16.96
C ALA A 41 -22.75 10.71 -16.77
N LYS A 42 -22.51 11.67 -17.66
CA LYS A 42 -21.39 12.62 -17.58
C LYS A 42 -20.01 11.95 -17.39
N GLY A 43 -19.79 10.79 -18.01
CA GLY A 43 -18.54 10.05 -17.89
C GLY A 43 -18.34 9.34 -16.54
N SER A 44 -19.35 9.30 -15.69
CA SER A 44 -19.35 8.68 -14.38
C SER A 44 -20.40 7.57 -14.29
N GLN A 45 -20.12 6.59 -13.45
CA GLN A 45 -21.03 5.48 -13.14
C GLN A 45 -21.50 5.60 -11.68
N GLY A 46 -22.75 5.23 -11.42
CA GLY A 46 -23.32 5.22 -10.07
C GLY A 46 -24.64 4.49 -10.00
N LEU A 47 -25.28 4.47 -8.85
CA LEU A 47 -26.59 3.86 -8.67
C LEU A 47 -27.69 4.91 -8.68
N LEU A 48 -28.85 4.55 -9.26
CA LEU A 48 -30.05 5.34 -9.14
C LEU A 48 -30.47 5.37 -7.67
N TYR A 49 -30.62 6.57 -7.12
CA TYR A 49 -30.83 6.78 -5.70
C TYR A 49 -31.91 7.81 -5.46
N GLU A 50 -32.78 7.56 -4.46
CA GLU A 50 -33.82 8.48 -4.06
C GLU A 50 -33.38 9.40 -2.91
N HIS A 51 -33.32 10.70 -3.20
CA HIS A 51 -33.04 11.73 -2.20
C HIS A 51 -34.30 12.08 -1.40
N ALA A 52 -34.23 11.97 -0.08
CA ALA A 52 -35.39 12.18 0.81
C ALA A 52 -35.93 13.62 0.75
N THR A 53 -35.07 14.59 0.49
CA THR A 53 -35.41 16.04 0.54
C THR A 53 -35.71 16.65 -0.82
N SER A 54 -35.36 16.00 -1.91
CA SER A 54 -35.57 16.49 -3.26
C SER A 54 -36.81 15.86 -3.89
N ARG A 55 -37.58 16.66 -4.62
CA ARG A 55 -38.69 16.16 -5.47
C ARG A 55 -38.16 15.47 -6.74
N TYR A 56 -36.88 15.60 -7.03
CA TYR A 56 -36.26 15.06 -8.22
C TYR A 56 -35.51 13.75 -7.93
N THR A 57 -35.31 12.97 -8.95
CA THR A 57 -34.54 11.74 -8.89
C THR A 57 -33.14 11.99 -9.44
N GLY A 58 -32.16 11.47 -8.77
CA GLY A 58 -30.76 11.60 -9.15
C GLY A 58 -30.03 10.27 -9.02
N PHE A 59 -28.72 10.32 -9.11
CA PHE A 59 -27.88 9.15 -8.86
C PHE A 59 -26.67 9.52 -8.00
N VAL A 60 -26.14 8.52 -7.30
CA VAL A 60 -24.96 8.64 -6.46
C VAL A 60 -23.78 8.00 -7.18
N SER A 61 -22.77 8.79 -7.51
CA SER A 61 -21.58 8.33 -8.24
C SER A 61 -20.60 7.52 -7.38
N THR A 62 -20.74 7.51 -6.06
CA THR A 62 -19.83 6.82 -5.14
C THR A 62 -20.11 5.32 -5.01
N ASN A 63 -21.33 4.88 -5.31
CA ASN A 63 -21.75 3.49 -5.20
C ASN A 63 -21.96 2.91 -6.59
N THR A 64 -21.27 1.82 -6.92
CA THR A 64 -21.47 1.08 -8.18
C THR A 64 -22.18 -0.23 -7.91
N ILE A 65 -22.73 -0.85 -8.96
CA ILE A 65 -23.36 -2.17 -8.84
C ILE A 65 -22.40 -3.22 -8.31
N ASN A 66 -21.11 -3.10 -8.59
CA ASN A 66 -20.08 -4.02 -8.11
C ASN A 66 -19.98 -4.04 -6.58
N THR A 67 -20.36 -2.96 -5.90
CA THR A 67 -20.44 -2.90 -4.43
C THR A 67 -21.45 -3.90 -3.88
N TYR A 68 -22.51 -4.21 -4.65
CA TYR A 68 -23.63 -5.06 -4.23
C TYR A 68 -23.68 -6.41 -4.95
N SER A 69 -22.84 -6.63 -5.96
CA SER A 69 -22.78 -7.91 -6.67
C SER A 69 -22.38 -9.04 -5.72
N GLY A 70 -23.26 -10.03 -5.62
CA GLY A 70 -23.07 -11.16 -4.73
C GLY A 70 -23.19 -10.84 -3.23
N GLN A 71 -23.73 -9.67 -2.87
CA GLN A 71 -24.09 -9.31 -1.51
C GLN A 71 -25.60 -9.49 -1.30
N THR A 72 -25.95 -9.75 -0.05
CA THR A 72 -27.35 -9.73 0.39
C THR A 72 -27.79 -8.30 0.64
N ILE A 73 -28.93 -7.92 0.07
CA ILE A 73 -29.55 -6.63 0.31
C ILE A 73 -30.65 -6.81 1.34
N ASP A 74 -30.52 -6.13 2.46
CA ASP A 74 -31.55 -6.05 3.49
C ASP A 74 -32.60 -4.99 3.09
N THR A 75 -33.75 -5.44 2.65
CA THR A 75 -34.85 -4.55 2.26
C THR A 75 -35.51 -3.83 3.45
N SER A 76 -35.18 -4.19 4.68
CA SER A 76 -35.61 -3.45 5.88
C SER A 76 -34.76 -2.21 6.15
N ASN A 77 -33.54 -2.16 5.64
CA ASN A 77 -32.63 -1.04 5.80
C ASN A 77 -33.10 0.18 5.00
N ALA A 78 -33.30 1.32 5.68
CA ALA A 78 -33.84 2.54 5.06
C ALA A 78 -32.95 3.10 3.94
N ASP A 79 -31.62 2.98 4.05
CA ASP A 79 -30.70 3.47 3.02
C ASP A 79 -30.66 2.53 1.81
N MET A 80 -30.72 1.23 2.02
CA MET A 80 -30.86 0.26 0.93
C MET A 80 -32.13 0.45 0.14
N ARG A 81 -33.26 0.75 0.82
CA ARG A 81 -34.55 1.02 0.15
C ARG A 81 -34.51 2.20 -0.80
N LYS A 82 -33.65 3.18 -0.58
CA LYS A 82 -33.48 4.34 -1.49
C LYS A 82 -32.86 3.97 -2.84
N MET A 83 -32.23 2.80 -2.94
CA MET A 83 -31.63 2.28 -4.19
C MET A 83 -32.51 1.23 -4.88
N LEU A 84 -33.61 0.82 -4.25
CA LEU A 84 -34.52 -0.20 -4.77
C LEU A 84 -35.71 0.45 -5.48
N TRP A 85 -36.03 -0.11 -6.65
CA TRP A 85 -37.06 0.41 -7.55
C TRP A 85 -37.98 -0.72 -8.02
N ASN A 86 -39.30 -0.57 -7.82
CA ASN A 86 -40.28 -1.46 -8.41
C ASN A 86 -40.56 -1.06 -9.85
N LEU A 87 -40.32 -1.96 -10.76
CA LEU A 87 -40.68 -1.83 -12.15
C LEU A 87 -41.96 -2.63 -12.43
N VAL A 88 -42.93 -2.02 -13.06
CA VAL A 88 -44.16 -2.69 -13.47
C VAL A 88 -44.29 -2.61 -14.98
N ARG A 89 -44.20 -3.77 -15.62
CA ARG A 89 -44.37 -3.88 -17.07
C ARG A 89 -45.82 -3.69 -17.47
N GLN A 90 -46.05 -2.90 -18.50
CA GLN A 90 -47.36 -2.59 -19.06
C GLN A 90 -47.64 -3.50 -20.28
N ASP A 91 -48.93 -3.58 -20.66
CA ASP A 91 -49.38 -4.42 -21.79
C ASP A 91 -48.78 -3.97 -23.15
N ASP A 92 -48.41 -2.70 -23.27
CA ASP A 92 -47.78 -2.14 -24.47
C ASP A 92 -46.24 -2.37 -24.50
N GLY A 93 -45.72 -3.11 -23.52
CA GLY A 93 -44.29 -3.41 -23.40
C GLY A 93 -43.47 -2.31 -22.72
N SER A 94 -44.05 -1.18 -22.39
CA SER A 94 -43.42 -0.16 -21.54
C SER A 94 -43.40 -0.59 -20.08
N PHE A 95 -42.75 0.19 -19.22
CA PHE A 95 -42.71 -0.05 -17.77
C PHE A 95 -42.76 1.25 -17.00
N THR A 96 -43.25 1.18 -15.79
CA THR A 96 -43.17 2.28 -14.82
C THR A 96 -42.07 2.01 -13.81
N ILE A 97 -41.48 3.06 -13.22
CA ILE A 97 -40.51 2.98 -12.14
C ILE A 97 -41.08 3.64 -10.88
N GLN A 98 -41.13 2.88 -9.79
CA GLN A 98 -41.60 3.33 -8.48
C GLN A 98 -40.50 3.14 -7.43
N SER A 99 -40.24 4.15 -6.63
CA SER A 99 -39.32 4.03 -5.49
C SER A 99 -39.87 3.10 -4.41
N VAL A 100 -39.08 2.18 -3.91
CA VAL A 100 -39.41 1.33 -2.75
C VAL A 100 -39.40 2.14 -1.45
N SER A 101 -38.58 3.20 -1.40
CA SER A 101 -38.46 4.05 -0.21
C SER A 101 -39.71 4.92 0.02
N THR A 102 -40.22 5.58 -1.03
CA THR A 102 -41.29 6.59 -0.92
C THR A 102 -42.58 6.19 -1.60
N SER A 103 -42.62 5.09 -2.34
CA SER A 103 -43.75 4.63 -3.16
C SER A 103 -44.16 5.62 -4.25
N LYS A 104 -43.29 6.56 -4.63
CA LYS A 104 -43.54 7.54 -5.68
C LYS A 104 -43.03 7.04 -7.04
N TYR A 105 -43.73 7.40 -8.10
CA TYR A 105 -43.44 7.03 -9.48
C TYR A 105 -42.67 8.14 -10.21
N PHE A 106 -41.91 7.75 -11.22
CA PHE A 106 -41.38 8.71 -12.18
C PHE A 106 -42.49 9.35 -12.98
N SER A 107 -42.43 10.68 -13.12
CA SER A 107 -43.41 11.43 -13.92
C SER A 107 -43.04 11.52 -15.39
N LYS A 108 -44.00 11.72 -16.27
CA LYS A 108 -43.80 12.10 -17.67
C LYS A 108 -43.64 13.60 -17.90
N ARG A 109 -43.87 14.41 -16.87
CA ARG A 109 -43.74 15.88 -16.94
C ARG A 109 -42.90 16.40 -15.78
N GLY A 110 -42.10 17.40 -16.09
CA GLY A 110 -41.46 18.25 -15.09
C GLY A 110 -42.04 19.68 -15.12
N GLU A 111 -41.43 20.60 -14.43
CA GLU A 111 -41.73 22.02 -14.54
C GLU A 111 -41.63 22.47 -15.99
N GLY A 112 -42.68 23.04 -16.54
CA GLY A 112 -42.74 23.51 -17.90
C GLY A 112 -43.47 22.61 -18.91
N GLY A 113 -44.08 21.49 -18.44
CA GLY A 113 -44.96 20.64 -19.25
C GLY A 113 -44.42 19.29 -19.60
N GLU A 114 -45.16 18.56 -20.41
CA GLU A 114 -44.85 17.20 -20.83
C GLU A 114 -43.50 17.13 -21.54
N GLY A 115 -42.67 16.17 -21.13
CA GLY A 115 -41.34 15.94 -21.73
C GLY A 115 -40.31 17.02 -21.48
N LYS A 116 -40.61 18.01 -20.62
CA LYS A 116 -39.65 19.07 -20.26
C LYS A 116 -39.04 18.85 -18.88
N HIS A 117 -37.77 19.10 -18.82
CA HIS A 117 -36.97 19.26 -17.59
C HIS A 117 -36.96 18.05 -16.64
N ASN A 118 -36.98 18.25 -15.36
CA ASN A 118 -36.69 17.25 -14.35
C ASN A 118 -37.75 16.13 -14.29
N VAL A 119 -37.30 14.89 -14.11
CA VAL A 119 -38.14 13.76 -13.79
C VAL A 119 -38.59 13.91 -12.34
N GLU A 120 -39.83 14.36 -12.15
CA GLU A 120 -40.46 14.50 -10.83
C GLU A 120 -41.04 13.17 -10.38
N ARG A 121 -41.38 13.08 -9.11
CA ARG A 121 -42.02 11.92 -8.49
C ARG A 121 -43.47 12.22 -8.18
N VAL A 122 -44.38 11.36 -8.67
CA VAL A 122 -45.82 11.45 -8.43
C VAL A 122 -46.28 10.35 -7.47
N SER A 123 -47.29 10.65 -6.68
CA SER A 123 -47.68 9.83 -5.51
C SER A 123 -48.67 8.72 -5.83
N SER A 124 -49.34 8.74 -6.97
CA SER A 124 -50.44 7.81 -7.27
C SER A 124 -50.19 7.00 -8.51
N ASN A 125 -50.49 5.71 -8.49
CA ASN A 125 -50.44 4.83 -9.65
C ASN A 125 -51.57 5.10 -10.66
N THR A 126 -52.52 5.94 -10.35
CA THR A 126 -53.59 6.39 -11.24
C THR A 126 -53.35 7.80 -11.76
N ASP A 127 -52.23 8.42 -11.41
CA ASP A 127 -51.86 9.74 -11.89
C ASP A 127 -51.53 9.71 -13.38
N SER A 128 -52.26 10.51 -14.16
CA SER A 128 -52.02 10.67 -15.60
C SER A 128 -50.62 11.18 -15.95
N ASN A 129 -49.89 11.64 -14.95
CA ASN A 129 -48.53 12.12 -15.08
C ASN A 129 -47.47 11.04 -14.87
N ILE A 130 -47.84 9.77 -14.58
CA ILE A 130 -46.84 8.69 -14.51
C ILE A 130 -46.16 8.51 -15.87
N GLY A 131 -44.82 8.45 -15.85
CA GLY A 131 -44.02 8.16 -17.01
C GLY A 131 -44.01 6.66 -17.29
N HIS A 132 -44.47 6.27 -18.48
CA HIS A 132 -44.26 4.95 -19.03
C HIS A 132 -42.98 5.00 -19.83
N LEU A 133 -42.05 4.11 -19.55
CA LEU A 133 -40.68 4.12 -20.07
C LEU A 133 -40.43 2.89 -20.94
N ALA A 134 -39.57 3.04 -21.93
CA ALA A 134 -39.14 1.91 -22.76
C ALA A 134 -37.62 1.98 -22.99
N LEU A 135 -36.96 0.80 -22.97
CA LEU A 135 -35.57 0.70 -23.37
C LEU A 135 -35.48 0.92 -24.90
N ASN A 136 -34.43 1.63 -25.32
CA ASN A 136 -34.24 1.92 -26.74
C ASN A 136 -32.89 1.36 -27.22
N THR A 137 -31.87 2.16 -27.39
CA THR A 137 -30.58 1.71 -27.89
C THR A 137 -29.74 1.07 -26.81
N LYS A 138 -29.21 -0.13 -27.07
CA LYS A 138 -28.26 -0.84 -26.20
C LYS A 138 -26.84 -0.34 -26.48
N VAL A 139 -26.10 -0.09 -25.40
CA VAL A 139 -24.67 0.24 -25.42
C VAL A 139 -23.96 -0.65 -24.40
N ASP A 140 -23.00 -1.45 -24.84
CA ASP A 140 -22.20 -2.27 -23.93
C ASP A 140 -21.02 -1.46 -23.37
N ILE A 141 -20.94 -1.34 -22.04
CA ILE A 141 -19.85 -0.65 -21.32
C ILE A 141 -19.15 -1.70 -20.45
N SER A 142 -17.90 -2.02 -20.77
CA SER A 142 -17.14 -3.06 -20.06
C SER A 142 -17.90 -4.40 -19.96
N SER A 143 -18.53 -4.81 -21.07
CA SER A 143 -19.37 -6.01 -21.18
C SER A 143 -20.68 -5.97 -20.37
N VAL A 144 -21.05 -4.85 -19.81
CA VAL A 144 -22.35 -4.63 -19.14
C VAL A 144 -23.30 -3.93 -20.12
N PRO A 145 -24.51 -4.46 -20.36
CA PRO A 145 -25.51 -3.81 -21.20
C PRO A 145 -26.13 -2.61 -20.49
N PHE A 146 -26.02 -1.45 -21.10
CA PHE A 146 -26.72 -0.24 -20.76
C PHE A 146 -27.68 0.15 -21.87
N PHE A 147 -28.72 0.88 -21.53
CA PHE A 147 -29.74 1.28 -22.48
C PHE A 147 -30.02 2.78 -22.37
N THR A 148 -30.27 3.43 -23.50
CA THR A 148 -31.01 4.68 -23.48
C THR A 148 -32.46 4.37 -23.13
N VAL A 149 -33.10 5.27 -22.38
CA VAL A 149 -34.49 5.11 -21.93
C VAL A 149 -35.33 6.24 -22.50
N ARG A 150 -36.41 5.88 -23.21
CA ARG A 150 -37.35 6.83 -23.76
C ARG A 150 -38.67 6.82 -23.01
N LEU A 151 -39.35 7.96 -23.04
CA LEU A 151 -40.72 8.07 -22.58
C LEU A 151 -41.66 7.47 -23.62
N ALA A 152 -42.47 6.47 -23.26
CA ALA A 152 -43.40 5.79 -24.15
C ALA A 152 -44.77 6.48 -24.25
N ASN A 153 -45.23 7.09 -23.14
CA ASN A 153 -46.58 7.71 -23.06
C ASN A 153 -46.54 9.25 -23.11
N GLY A 154 -45.52 9.83 -23.71
CA GLY A 154 -45.39 11.27 -23.88
C GLY A 154 -44.34 11.64 -24.93
N THR A 155 -44.34 12.89 -25.30
CA THR A 155 -43.43 13.44 -26.30
C THR A 155 -42.77 14.71 -25.77
N PHE A 156 -41.67 15.12 -26.41
CA PHE A 156 -40.94 16.32 -26.00
C PHE A 156 -41.85 17.55 -26.23
N GLN A 157 -42.24 18.19 -25.13
CA GLN A 157 -43.13 19.36 -25.13
C GLN A 157 -44.49 19.15 -25.80
N GLY A 158 -44.94 17.90 -25.94
CA GLY A 158 -46.21 17.58 -26.61
C GLY A 158 -46.20 17.76 -28.12
N ASN A 159 -45.01 17.87 -28.74
CA ASN A 159 -44.87 18.16 -30.17
C ASN A 159 -44.66 16.91 -31.07
N GLY A 160 -44.84 15.70 -30.54
CA GLY A 160 -44.66 14.46 -31.26
C GLY A 160 -43.23 13.93 -31.34
N THR A 161 -42.23 14.68 -30.85
CA THR A 161 -40.84 14.25 -30.88
C THR A 161 -40.53 13.25 -29.74
N PRO A 162 -39.87 12.11 -30.04
CA PRO A 162 -39.46 11.17 -28.98
C PRO A 162 -38.59 11.83 -27.90
N THR A 163 -38.79 11.39 -26.67
CA THR A 163 -38.18 11.99 -25.48
C THR A 163 -37.35 10.95 -24.75
N PHE A 164 -36.13 11.30 -24.41
CA PHE A 164 -35.17 10.42 -23.74
C PHE A 164 -34.69 10.99 -22.41
N PHE A 165 -34.21 10.12 -21.51
CA PHE A 165 -33.55 10.54 -20.31
C PHE A 165 -32.24 11.24 -20.62
N HIS A 166 -32.05 12.38 -19.95
CA HIS A 166 -30.84 13.18 -19.96
C HIS A 166 -30.52 13.68 -18.57
N VAL A 167 -29.26 13.98 -18.32
CA VAL A 167 -28.89 14.80 -17.17
C VAL A 167 -29.40 16.20 -17.44
N ASN A 168 -30.28 16.69 -16.62
CA ASN A 168 -30.74 18.07 -16.72
C ASN A 168 -29.70 19.00 -16.13
N GLY A 169 -29.10 19.78 -16.97
CA GLY A 169 -28.22 20.92 -16.77
C GLY A 169 -27.52 21.09 -15.43
N GLU A 170 -26.37 21.61 -15.55
CA GLU A 170 -25.49 22.15 -14.53
C GLU A 170 -26.23 22.59 -13.27
N ASN A 171 -25.85 22.01 -12.13
CA ASN A 171 -25.95 22.61 -10.78
C ASN A 171 -27.10 23.60 -10.53
N ARG A 172 -28.32 23.27 -10.89
CA ARG A 172 -29.43 24.09 -10.42
C ARG A 172 -29.80 23.69 -9.01
N GLY A 173 -28.99 24.15 -8.04
CA GLY A 173 -29.47 24.50 -6.74
C GLY A 173 -30.03 23.39 -5.86
N THR A 174 -29.42 22.21 -5.87
CA THR A 174 -29.59 21.26 -4.77
C THR A 174 -28.38 21.37 -3.85
N ALA A 175 -28.65 21.52 -2.57
CA ALA A 175 -27.62 21.62 -1.53
C ALA A 175 -26.72 20.36 -1.42
N ASP A 176 -27.03 19.32 -2.19
CA ASP A 176 -26.41 18.00 -2.15
C ASP A 176 -25.52 17.68 -3.37
N GLY A 177 -25.39 18.58 -4.34
CA GLY A 177 -24.50 18.44 -5.50
C GLY A 177 -24.84 17.28 -6.46
N ASN A 178 -26.00 16.64 -6.33
CA ASN A 178 -26.37 15.47 -7.12
C ASN A 178 -26.95 15.85 -8.47
N MET A 179 -26.62 15.05 -9.50
CA MET A 179 -27.17 15.21 -10.84
C MET A 179 -28.62 14.74 -10.89
N HIS A 180 -29.49 15.52 -11.52
CA HIS A 180 -30.89 15.22 -11.70
C HIS A 180 -31.16 14.72 -13.10
N PHE A 181 -32.15 13.83 -13.25
CA PHE A 181 -32.63 13.41 -14.56
C PHE A 181 -33.67 14.38 -15.09
N GLY A 182 -33.62 14.56 -16.38
CA GLY A 182 -34.60 15.29 -17.15
C GLY A 182 -34.94 14.56 -18.44
N TYR A 183 -35.79 15.19 -19.24
CA TYR A 183 -36.17 14.71 -20.56
C TYR A 183 -35.69 15.66 -21.65
N TRP A 184 -35.22 15.09 -22.77
CA TRP A 184 -34.78 15.85 -23.92
C TRP A 184 -35.16 15.17 -25.25
N SER A 185 -35.25 15.94 -26.34
CA SER A 185 -35.75 15.49 -27.64
C SER A 185 -34.77 14.66 -28.45
N GLY A 186 -33.64 14.31 -27.98
CA GLY A 186 -32.63 13.57 -28.73
C GLY A 186 -32.10 12.38 -27.98
N GLU A 187 -31.94 11.24 -28.64
CA GLU A 187 -31.22 10.12 -28.08
C GLU A 187 -29.72 10.46 -28.01
N ASN A 188 -29.09 10.10 -26.90
CA ASN A 188 -27.66 10.31 -26.72
C ASN A 188 -27.01 9.07 -26.10
N THR A 189 -26.19 8.39 -26.90
CA THR A 189 -25.44 7.18 -26.53
C THR A 189 -24.00 7.46 -26.16
N SER A 190 -23.59 8.73 -26.12
CA SER A 190 -22.20 9.11 -25.86
C SER A 190 -21.77 8.87 -24.42
N LEU A 191 -20.59 8.33 -24.24
CA LEU A 191 -19.97 8.07 -22.92
C LEU A 191 -19.12 9.25 -22.41
N SER A 192 -19.09 10.37 -23.16
CA SER A 192 -18.26 11.53 -22.80
C SER A 192 -18.78 12.28 -21.58
N SER A 193 -17.89 12.82 -20.78
CA SER A 193 -18.19 13.69 -19.66
C SER A 193 -18.84 15.03 -20.07
N THR A 194 -18.74 15.41 -21.33
CA THR A 194 -19.28 16.66 -21.87
C THR A 194 -20.73 16.53 -22.34
N THR A 195 -21.25 15.31 -22.47
CA THR A 195 -22.62 15.07 -22.99
C THR A 195 -23.62 14.91 -21.83
N SER A 196 -24.88 15.16 -22.11
CA SER A 196 -25.98 15.04 -21.13
C SER A 196 -26.74 13.71 -21.21
N GLY A 197 -26.30 12.76 -22.03
CA GLY A 197 -26.92 11.44 -22.16
C GLY A 197 -26.91 10.65 -20.87
N VAL A 198 -27.97 9.87 -20.64
CA VAL A 198 -28.11 8.94 -19.51
C VAL A 198 -28.32 7.55 -20.07
N LEU A 199 -27.52 6.61 -19.62
CA LEU A 199 -27.65 5.20 -19.93
C LEU A 199 -27.94 4.44 -18.63
N LEU A 200 -28.89 3.53 -18.66
CA LEU A 200 -29.31 2.73 -17.51
C LEU A 200 -29.08 1.24 -17.75
N SER A 201 -28.59 0.55 -16.74
CA SER A 201 -28.52 -0.92 -16.71
C SER A 201 -29.34 -1.44 -15.54
N PHE A 202 -30.13 -2.47 -15.79
CA PHE A 202 -31.17 -2.93 -14.88
C PHE A 202 -30.83 -4.31 -14.31
N TYR A 203 -30.78 -4.42 -12.99
CA TYR A 203 -30.50 -5.65 -12.27
C TYR A 203 -31.70 -6.03 -11.42
N LYS A 204 -32.37 -7.12 -11.76
CA LYS A 204 -33.49 -7.61 -10.96
C LYS A 204 -32.98 -8.12 -9.62
N VAL A 205 -33.70 -7.84 -8.56
CA VAL A 205 -33.44 -8.42 -7.24
C VAL A 205 -34.49 -9.47 -6.96
N GLU A 206 -34.04 -10.60 -6.41
CA GLU A 206 -34.88 -11.76 -6.17
C GLU A 206 -34.72 -12.22 -4.73
N GLU A 207 -35.78 -12.76 -4.14
CA GLU A 207 -35.71 -13.34 -2.81
C GLU A 207 -34.76 -14.53 -2.80
N ILE A 208 -33.89 -14.60 -1.78
CA ILE A 208 -32.97 -15.71 -1.63
C ILE A 208 -33.75 -16.88 -1.03
N GLN A 209 -33.84 -17.99 -1.78
CA GLN A 209 -34.48 -19.23 -1.37
C GLN A 209 -33.45 -20.17 -0.72
N ASN A 210 -33.79 -20.77 0.44
CA ASN A 210 -32.87 -21.64 1.19
C ASN A 210 -31.47 -21.00 1.31
N PRO A 211 -31.35 -19.88 2.04
CA PRO A 211 -30.12 -19.09 2.04
C PRO A 211 -28.94 -19.90 2.60
N VAL A 212 -27.85 -19.91 1.87
CA VAL A 212 -26.56 -20.45 2.27
C VAL A 212 -25.59 -19.31 2.49
N ASN A 213 -25.12 -19.18 3.73
CA ASN A 213 -24.19 -18.14 4.14
C ASN A 213 -22.78 -18.72 4.17
N PHE A 214 -21.83 -18.14 3.51
CA PHE A 214 -20.43 -18.54 3.54
C PHE A 214 -19.49 -17.35 3.32
N ASN A 215 -18.19 -17.56 3.56
CA ASN A 215 -17.20 -16.52 3.32
C ASN A 215 -16.25 -16.93 2.19
N TYR A 216 -16.05 -16.06 1.22
CA TYR A 216 -14.85 -16.11 0.39
C TYR A 216 -13.66 -15.62 1.21
N VAL A 217 -12.63 -16.43 1.32
CA VAL A 217 -11.38 -16.11 2.03
C VAL A 217 -10.26 -16.02 1.00
N TYR A 218 -9.81 -14.80 0.72
CA TYR A 218 -8.77 -14.54 -0.28
C TYR A 218 -7.40 -14.77 0.35
N ARG A 219 -6.59 -15.64 -0.27
CA ARG A 219 -5.28 -16.01 0.26
C ARG A 219 -4.16 -15.77 -0.76
N VAL A 220 -3.07 -15.17 -0.28
CA VAL A 220 -1.80 -15.08 -1.02
C VAL A 220 -0.79 -15.96 -0.29
N ASN A 221 -0.20 -16.93 -0.99
CA ASN A 221 0.73 -17.91 -0.40
C ASN A 221 0.20 -18.58 0.87
N GLY A 222 -1.10 -18.90 0.89
CA GLY A 222 -1.79 -19.53 2.01
C GLY A 222 -2.21 -18.60 3.16
N SER A 223 -1.74 -17.35 3.18
CA SER A 223 -2.12 -16.35 4.19
C SER A 223 -3.37 -15.61 3.77
N GLU A 224 -4.35 -15.49 4.67
CA GLU A 224 -5.55 -14.68 4.46
C GLU A 224 -5.17 -13.21 4.33
N ILE A 225 -5.71 -12.54 3.30
CA ILE A 225 -5.48 -11.13 3.02
C ILE A 225 -6.78 -10.32 3.00
N TYR A 226 -7.90 -10.94 2.63
CA TYR A 226 -9.19 -10.30 2.51
C TYR A 226 -10.31 -11.32 2.70
N ARG A 227 -11.47 -10.88 3.17
CA ARG A 227 -12.63 -11.74 3.41
C ARG A 227 -13.91 -11.06 2.93
N GLN A 228 -14.79 -11.82 2.31
CA GLN A 228 -16.08 -11.32 1.87
C GLN A 228 -17.18 -12.33 2.17
N SER A 229 -18.18 -11.93 2.95
CA SER A 229 -19.36 -12.74 3.21
C SER A 229 -20.28 -12.80 2.00
N LYS A 230 -20.87 -13.95 1.76
CA LYS A 230 -21.81 -14.24 0.69
C LYS A 230 -23.05 -14.91 1.26
N THR A 231 -24.22 -14.52 0.72
CA THR A 231 -25.48 -15.20 0.95
C THR A 231 -26.18 -15.39 -0.39
N VAL A 232 -26.45 -16.63 -0.74
CA VAL A 232 -27.09 -16.97 -2.03
C VAL A 232 -28.08 -18.11 -1.81
N SER A 233 -28.98 -18.32 -2.78
CA SER A 233 -29.87 -19.49 -2.75
C SER A 233 -29.07 -20.79 -2.97
N GLU A 234 -29.47 -21.83 -2.27
CA GLU A 234 -28.96 -23.18 -2.55
C GLU A 234 -29.16 -23.56 -4.03
N GLY A 235 -28.19 -24.21 -4.62
CA GLY A 235 -28.20 -24.57 -6.05
C GLY A 235 -27.79 -23.46 -7.01
N SER A 236 -27.60 -22.22 -6.54
CA SER A 236 -27.05 -21.13 -7.35
C SER A 236 -25.59 -21.39 -7.73
N VAL A 237 -25.15 -20.85 -8.85
CA VAL A 237 -23.71 -20.79 -9.16
C VAL A 237 -22.97 -19.92 -8.13
N TYR A 238 -21.70 -20.19 -7.91
CA TYR A 238 -20.89 -19.34 -7.03
C TYR A 238 -20.96 -17.88 -7.48
N PRO A 239 -21.16 -16.91 -6.57
CA PRO A 239 -21.14 -15.49 -6.91
C PRO A 239 -19.82 -15.07 -7.56
N ASP A 240 -19.89 -14.08 -8.43
CA ASP A 240 -18.70 -13.53 -9.03
C ASP A 240 -17.79 -12.90 -7.98
N LEU A 241 -16.48 -12.99 -8.21
CA LEU A 241 -15.49 -12.29 -7.44
C LEU A 241 -15.53 -10.79 -7.78
N PRO A 242 -15.18 -9.90 -6.86
CA PRO A 242 -14.97 -8.49 -7.20
C PRO A 242 -13.89 -8.38 -8.29
N ALA A 243 -13.90 -7.29 -9.02
CA ALA A 243 -12.83 -7.00 -9.98
C ALA A 243 -11.47 -7.12 -9.29
N ALA A 244 -10.60 -7.95 -9.87
CA ALA A 244 -9.28 -8.16 -9.29
C ALA A 244 -8.48 -6.85 -9.31
N PRO A 245 -7.90 -6.43 -8.18
CA PRO A 245 -6.98 -5.30 -8.15
C PRO A 245 -5.79 -5.53 -9.08
N ALA A 246 -5.10 -4.46 -9.45
CA ALA A 246 -3.89 -4.58 -10.26
C ALA A 246 -2.88 -5.53 -9.59
N PHE A 247 -2.15 -6.27 -10.40
CA PHE A 247 -1.21 -7.32 -9.98
C PHE A 247 -1.85 -8.53 -9.27
N CYS A 248 -3.17 -8.58 -9.14
CA CYS A 248 -3.89 -9.74 -8.60
C CYS A 248 -4.51 -10.55 -9.73
N ALA A 249 -4.48 -11.87 -9.59
CA ALA A 249 -5.33 -12.76 -10.35
C ALA A 249 -5.95 -13.77 -9.39
N ALA A 250 -7.25 -13.99 -9.54
CA ALA A 250 -8.01 -14.92 -8.73
C ALA A 250 -9.06 -15.61 -9.62
N THR A 251 -9.35 -16.87 -9.32
CA THR A 251 -10.34 -17.66 -10.05
C THR A 251 -11.46 -18.04 -9.10
N LYS A 252 -12.69 -17.79 -9.53
CA LYS A 252 -13.89 -18.18 -8.80
C LYS A 252 -14.06 -19.70 -8.84
N PRO A 253 -14.59 -20.31 -7.77
CA PRO A 253 -14.93 -21.74 -7.79
C PRO A 253 -15.96 -22.08 -8.87
N GLU A 254 -15.86 -23.26 -9.44
CA GLU A 254 -16.84 -23.79 -10.39
C GLU A 254 -17.94 -24.58 -9.67
N GLY A 255 -19.09 -24.75 -10.33
CA GLY A 255 -20.23 -25.51 -9.82
C GLY A 255 -21.26 -24.66 -9.10
N THR A 256 -22.03 -25.29 -8.23
CA THR A 256 -23.16 -24.70 -7.50
C THR A 256 -22.97 -24.76 -5.99
N VAL A 257 -23.53 -23.79 -5.29
CA VAL A 257 -23.52 -23.67 -3.84
C VAL A 257 -24.47 -24.70 -3.23
N SER A 258 -23.97 -25.57 -2.36
CA SER A 258 -24.76 -26.55 -1.62
C SER A 258 -25.05 -26.11 -0.19
N ALA A 259 -26.11 -26.63 0.42
CA ALA A 259 -26.46 -26.38 1.81
C ALA A 259 -25.31 -26.68 2.81
N SER A 260 -24.42 -27.60 2.46
CA SER A 260 -23.25 -27.97 3.30
C SER A 260 -22.23 -26.84 3.46
N LEU A 261 -22.25 -25.84 2.59
CA LEU A 261 -21.39 -24.66 2.69
C LEU A 261 -21.87 -23.64 3.73
N ASN A 262 -23.07 -23.81 4.29
CA ASN A 262 -23.59 -22.85 5.25
C ASN A 262 -22.67 -22.74 6.49
N GLY A 263 -22.20 -21.52 6.76
CA GLY A 263 -21.25 -21.23 7.84
C GLY A 263 -19.78 -21.60 7.52
N GLN A 264 -19.48 -22.05 6.29
CA GLN A 264 -18.13 -22.48 5.88
C GLN A 264 -17.34 -21.38 5.20
N GLU A 265 -16.06 -21.64 5.00
CA GLU A 265 -15.14 -20.82 4.23
C GLU A 265 -14.88 -21.45 2.85
N VAL A 266 -14.75 -20.63 1.85
CA VAL A 266 -14.34 -20.99 0.50
C VAL A 266 -13.08 -20.22 0.15
N ASP A 267 -11.97 -20.93 0.06
CA ASP A 267 -10.67 -20.33 -0.23
C ASP A 267 -10.60 -19.85 -1.69
N ILE A 268 -10.22 -18.60 -1.85
CA ILE A 268 -9.91 -17.97 -3.13
C ILE A 268 -8.40 -17.73 -3.18
N ASN A 269 -7.70 -18.55 -3.97
CA ASN A 269 -6.27 -18.38 -4.16
C ASN A 269 -6.01 -17.16 -5.06
N VAL A 270 -5.24 -16.21 -4.53
CA VAL A 270 -4.84 -14.98 -5.21
C VAL A 270 -3.36 -15.06 -5.54
N THR A 271 -3.02 -14.88 -6.81
CA THR A 271 -1.63 -14.63 -7.19
C THR A 271 -1.34 -13.14 -7.10
N TRP A 272 -0.19 -12.81 -6.51
CA TRP A 272 0.31 -11.43 -6.41
C TRP A 272 1.60 -11.29 -7.23
N SER A 273 1.60 -10.40 -8.22
CA SER A 273 2.70 -10.24 -9.18
C SER A 273 3.34 -8.84 -9.18
N ALA A 274 3.01 -7.99 -8.20
CA ALA A 274 3.63 -6.67 -8.10
C ALA A 274 5.12 -6.77 -7.76
N PRO A 275 5.91 -5.76 -8.13
CA PRO A 275 7.34 -5.70 -7.81
C PRO A 275 7.62 -5.53 -6.30
N VAL A 276 6.59 -5.24 -5.52
CA VAL A 276 6.67 -5.11 -4.05
C VAL A 276 5.83 -6.18 -3.38
N GLY A 277 6.32 -6.71 -2.27
CA GLY A 277 5.50 -7.51 -1.35
C GLY A 277 4.77 -6.62 -0.36
N PHE A 278 3.74 -7.15 0.27
CA PHE A 278 3.01 -6.49 1.34
C PHE A 278 2.92 -7.40 2.57
N SER A 279 2.50 -6.84 3.68
CA SER A 279 2.17 -7.56 4.90
C SER A 279 0.83 -7.07 5.46
N THR A 280 0.19 -7.89 6.29
CA THR A 280 -1.04 -7.50 6.99
C THR A 280 -0.77 -6.66 8.26
N SER A 281 0.50 -6.62 8.69
CA SER A 281 0.94 -5.82 9.85
C SER A 281 2.28 -5.16 9.59
N LEU A 282 2.57 -4.08 10.33
CA LEU A 282 3.84 -3.38 10.25
C LEU A 282 5.01 -4.22 10.82
N GLU A 283 4.73 -5.09 11.76
CA GLU A 283 5.74 -5.98 12.40
C GLU A 283 6.39 -6.93 11.39
N ASN A 284 5.60 -7.42 10.43
CA ASN A 284 6.07 -8.34 9.40
C ASN A 284 6.38 -7.63 8.06
N ALA A 285 6.51 -6.31 8.09
CA ALA A 285 6.66 -5.52 6.88
C ALA A 285 7.99 -5.80 6.15
N LYS A 286 7.92 -5.89 4.83
CA LYS A 286 9.08 -5.86 3.94
C LYS A 286 9.37 -4.41 3.60
N TRP A 287 10.62 -4.02 3.74
CA TRP A 287 11.07 -2.66 3.51
C TRP A 287 11.72 -2.50 2.14
N TYR A 288 11.47 -1.39 1.49
CA TYR A 288 11.90 -1.09 0.12
C TYR A 288 12.53 0.29 0.05
N LEU A 289 13.62 0.41 -0.71
CA LEU A 289 14.06 1.67 -1.28
C LEU A 289 13.19 1.94 -2.50
N MET A 290 12.50 3.08 -2.51
CA MET A 290 11.63 3.46 -3.62
C MET A 290 12.24 4.60 -4.40
N THR A 291 12.17 4.51 -5.73
CA THR A 291 12.56 5.59 -6.63
C THR A 291 11.38 6.07 -7.44
N ALA A 292 11.38 7.35 -7.82
CA ALA A 292 10.36 7.92 -8.68
C ALA A 292 11.04 8.62 -9.87
N GLY A 293 10.59 8.40 -11.10
CA GLY A 293 11.06 9.21 -12.18
C GLY A 293 11.29 8.62 -13.55
N LYS A 294 12.11 9.28 -14.36
CA LYS A 294 12.35 9.03 -15.78
C LYS A 294 13.33 7.89 -16.03
N ALA A 295 13.13 7.21 -17.17
CA ALA A 295 13.95 6.09 -17.61
C ALA A 295 15.40 6.44 -17.99
N ASN A 296 15.76 7.71 -18.20
CA ASN A 296 17.06 8.08 -18.76
C ASN A 296 17.95 8.86 -17.79
N ASP A 297 17.46 9.15 -16.58
CA ASP A 297 18.23 9.89 -15.58
C ASP A 297 18.39 9.03 -14.33
N VAL A 298 19.31 9.39 -13.47
CA VAL A 298 19.43 8.82 -12.14
C VAL A 298 18.08 8.91 -11.44
N LEU A 299 17.52 7.76 -11.07
CA LEU A 299 16.19 7.70 -10.46
C LEU A 299 16.26 8.29 -9.04
N PRO A 300 15.50 9.35 -8.74
CA PRO A 300 15.52 9.93 -7.41
C PRO A 300 14.90 9.01 -6.37
N VAL A 301 15.54 8.88 -5.22
CA VAL A 301 15.07 8.09 -4.08
C VAL A 301 14.05 8.89 -3.29
N MET A 302 12.94 8.24 -2.93
CA MET A 302 11.94 8.78 -2.01
C MET A 302 12.51 8.83 -0.59
N ARG A 303 12.64 10.03 -0.02
CA ARG A 303 13.13 10.24 1.34
C ARG A 303 12.12 11.04 2.17
N TYR A 304 11.84 10.55 3.37
CA TYR A 304 11.17 11.34 4.39
C TYR A 304 12.09 12.47 4.88
N LYS A 305 11.61 13.72 4.88
CA LYS A 305 12.36 14.86 5.40
C LYS A 305 11.94 15.14 6.83
N GLU A 306 12.81 14.79 7.75
CA GLU A 306 12.61 15.00 9.18
C GLU A 306 12.27 16.46 9.48
N GLY A 307 11.33 16.67 10.40
CA GLY A 307 10.87 17.99 10.83
C GLY A 307 9.98 18.74 9.86
N GLN A 308 9.80 18.23 8.63
CA GLN A 308 8.96 18.88 7.61
C GLN A 308 7.77 18.02 7.14
N GLY A 309 7.76 16.72 7.45
CA GLY A 309 6.66 15.79 7.16
C GLY A 309 6.50 15.40 5.69
N TYR A 310 7.04 16.16 4.73
CA TYR A 310 6.91 15.82 3.32
C TYR A 310 8.00 14.88 2.81
N ILE A 311 7.78 14.36 1.60
CA ILE A 311 8.70 13.43 0.95
C ILE A 311 9.50 14.21 -0.08
N THR A 312 10.83 14.17 0.05
CA THR A 312 11.77 14.69 -0.94
C THR A 312 12.20 13.59 -1.89
N LEU A 313 12.53 13.99 -3.11
CA LEU A 313 13.12 13.14 -4.13
C LEU A 313 14.58 13.58 -4.28
N LYS A 314 15.50 12.79 -3.77
CA LYS A 314 16.93 13.04 -3.94
C LYS A 314 17.44 12.27 -5.14
N THR A 315 18.25 12.91 -5.96
CA THR A 315 19.10 12.20 -6.92
C THR A 315 19.93 11.21 -6.10
N ALA A 316 19.86 9.94 -6.42
CA ALA A 316 20.63 8.94 -5.72
C ALA A 316 22.12 9.27 -5.88
N ASP A 317 22.76 9.70 -4.80
CA ASP A 317 24.17 9.41 -4.65
C ASP A 317 24.30 7.90 -4.82
N LYS A 318 25.27 7.46 -5.60
CA LYS A 318 25.48 6.04 -5.94
C LYS A 318 25.62 5.12 -4.73
N ASP A 319 25.78 5.68 -3.54
CA ASP A 319 25.79 4.99 -2.26
C ASP A 319 24.37 4.97 -1.72
N PHE A 320 23.71 3.83 -1.87
CA PHE A 320 22.42 3.58 -1.24
C PHE A 320 22.52 3.92 0.24
N SER A 321 21.86 4.99 0.64
CA SER A 321 21.74 5.31 2.05
C SER A 321 20.87 4.24 2.71
N LEU A 322 21.39 3.64 3.78
CA LEU A 322 20.64 2.71 4.65
C LEU A 322 19.79 3.45 5.68
N SER A 323 19.58 4.74 5.48
CA SER A 323 18.74 5.52 6.35
C SER A 323 17.32 4.96 6.35
N SER A 324 16.74 4.76 7.51
CA SER A 324 15.33 4.39 7.66
C SER A 324 14.38 5.41 7.01
N ALA A 325 14.82 6.66 6.87
CA ALA A 325 14.08 7.70 6.15
C ALA A 325 13.84 7.40 4.66
N ASP A 326 14.68 6.56 4.04
CA ASP A 326 14.57 6.13 2.65
C ASP A 326 13.76 4.83 2.47
N GLN A 327 13.35 4.19 3.58
CA GLN A 327 12.74 2.87 3.56
C GLN A 327 11.23 2.95 3.75
N TRP A 328 10.52 2.25 2.87
CA TRP A 328 9.07 2.26 2.78
C TRP A 328 8.51 0.85 2.79
N ALA A 329 7.35 0.67 3.40
CA ALA A 329 6.68 -0.62 3.47
C ALA A 329 5.20 -0.48 3.11
N PHE A 330 4.64 -1.54 2.52
CA PHE A 330 3.23 -1.64 2.15
C PHE A 330 2.53 -2.56 3.15
N VAL A 331 1.56 -2.03 3.89
CA VAL A 331 0.79 -2.75 4.91
C VAL A 331 -0.69 -2.66 4.59
N GLY A 332 -1.37 -3.78 4.56
CA GLY A 332 -2.77 -3.90 4.16
C GLY A 332 -2.96 -5.00 3.14
N ASN A 333 -3.89 -4.82 2.24
CA ASN A 333 -4.16 -5.78 1.18
C ASN A 333 -4.60 -5.07 -0.11
N PRO A 334 -4.46 -5.72 -1.28
CA PRO A 334 -4.78 -5.09 -2.56
C PRO A 334 -6.27 -4.79 -2.78
N TYR A 335 -7.19 -5.40 -2.03
CA TYR A 335 -8.64 -5.21 -2.17
C TYR A 335 -9.16 -3.99 -1.40
N GLU A 336 -8.52 -3.64 -0.29
CA GLU A 336 -8.92 -2.52 0.58
C GLU A 336 -7.92 -1.37 0.57
N GLY A 337 -6.83 -1.54 -0.17
CA GLY A 337 -5.75 -0.58 -0.27
C GLY A 337 -4.63 -0.83 0.75
N PHE A 338 -3.51 -0.20 0.50
CA PHE A 338 -2.31 -0.28 1.32
C PHE A 338 -2.10 1.00 2.10
N LYS A 339 -1.66 0.90 3.35
CA LYS A 339 -0.96 1.98 4.05
C LYS A 339 0.52 1.89 3.67
N ILE A 340 1.11 3.02 3.30
CA ILE A 340 2.52 3.10 2.97
C ILE A 340 3.24 3.76 4.15
N TYR A 341 4.08 2.99 4.84
CA TYR A 341 4.79 3.43 6.03
C TYR A 341 6.22 3.83 5.71
N ASN A 342 6.70 4.88 6.36
CA ASN A 342 8.11 5.19 6.41
C ASN A 342 8.75 4.56 7.67
N ARG A 343 9.94 3.99 7.53
CA ARG A 343 10.58 3.26 8.63
C ARG A 343 11.10 4.16 9.73
N PHE A 344 11.56 5.36 9.41
CA PHE A 344 12.21 6.28 10.36
C PHE A 344 11.36 6.55 11.59
N ASN A 345 10.09 6.89 11.39
CA ASN A 345 9.19 7.24 12.48
C ASN A 345 7.96 6.34 12.56
N LYS A 346 7.90 5.28 11.74
CA LYS A 346 6.72 4.40 11.59
C LYS A 346 5.44 5.18 11.23
N GLY A 347 5.61 6.38 10.68
CA GLY A 347 4.51 7.19 10.18
C GLY A 347 4.02 6.67 8.83
N ARG A 348 2.74 6.85 8.57
CA ARG A 348 2.11 6.47 7.32
C ARG A 348 1.92 7.65 6.38
N LEU A 349 1.99 7.37 5.10
CA LEU A 349 1.74 8.33 4.06
C LEU A 349 0.26 8.68 4.02
N ILE A 350 -0.06 9.97 4.12
CA ILE A 350 -1.42 10.47 4.04
C ILE A 350 -1.54 11.59 3.01
N SER A 351 -2.74 11.84 2.52
CA SER A 351 -3.05 12.94 1.63
C SER A 351 -4.50 13.35 1.71
N THR A 352 -4.82 14.59 1.33
CA THR A 352 -6.21 15.03 1.20
C THR A 352 -6.97 14.21 0.16
N THR A 353 -8.26 13.92 0.43
CA THR A 353 -9.14 13.23 -0.51
C THR A 353 -9.63 14.13 -1.64
N THR A 354 -9.53 15.45 -1.49
CA THR A 354 -9.93 16.42 -2.51
C THR A 354 -8.82 16.59 -3.53
N MET A 355 -8.97 16.00 -4.70
CA MET A 355 -8.05 16.09 -5.81
C MET A 355 -8.62 16.94 -6.93
N GLY A 356 -7.83 17.86 -7.46
CA GLY A 356 -8.20 18.69 -8.62
C GLY A 356 -7.05 18.81 -9.60
N ALA A 357 -7.33 19.08 -10.86
CA ALA A 357 -6.35 19.17 -11.94
C ALA A 357 -5.22 20.20 -11.72
N ASN A 358 -5.41 21.16 -10.82
CA ASN A 358 -4.45 22.22 -10.51
C ASN A 358 -4.02 22.30 -9.03
N THR A 359 -4.49 21.37 -8.18
CA THR A 359 -4.22 21.38 -6.74
C THR A 359 -2.88 20.76 -6.36
N GLY A 360 -2.08 20.32 -7.34
CA GLY A 360 -0.84 19.60 -7.13
C GLY A 360 0.26 20.33 -6.35
N ARG A 361 0.06 21.58 -5.99
CA ARG A 361 1.09 22.34 -5.26
C ARG A 361 0.93 22.31 -3.75
N ASP A 362 -0.30 22.32 -3.23
CA ASP A 362 -0.58 22.47 -1.80
C ASP A 362 -1.05 21.18 -1.12
N THR A 363 -1.23 20.10 -1.89
CA THR A 363 -1.78 18.81 -1.42
C THR A 363 -0.80 17.66 -1.58
N ASN A 364 0.47 17.92 -1.35
CA ASN A 364 1.49 16.88 -1.44
C ASN A 364 1.23 15.78 -0.41
N PRO A 365 1.45 14.50 -0.76
CA PRO A 365 1.50 13.44 0.22
C PRO A 365 2.57 13.73 1.28
N TYR A 366 2.25 13.46 2.54
CA TYR A 366 3.20 13.61 3.63
C TYR A 366 3.05 12.47 4.65
N VAL A 367 4.07 12.29 5.48
CA VAL A 367 4.11 11.24 6.50
C VAL A 367 3.52 11.77 7.81
N SER A 368 2.59 11.04 8.39
CA SER A 368 1.95 11.35 9.68
C SER A 368 2.04 10.17 10.64
N THR A 369 2.35 10.45 11.89
CA THR A 369 2.28 9.51 13.01
C THR A 369 1.02 9.69 13.87
N GLY A 370 0.31 10.81 13.68
CA GLY A 370 -0.90 11.16 14.42
C GLY A 370 -2.18 10.51 13.87
N GLU A 371 -3.32 10.87 14.42
CA GLU A 371 -4.62 10.49 13.88
C GLU A 371 -4.81 10.99 12.45
N LEU A 372 -5.66 10.29 11.68
CA LEU A 372 -5.97 10.70 10.31
C LEU A 372 -6.90 11.92 10.37
N PRO A 373 -6.49 13.07 9.81
CA PRO A 373 -7.36 14.24 9.80
C PRO A 373 -8.59 14.04 8.90
N ASP A 374 -9.68 14.74 9.22
CA ASP A 374 -10.87 14.76 8.38
C ASP A 374 -10.54 15.22 6.95
N GLY A 375 -11.10 14.53 5.97
CA GLY A 375 -10.85 14.82 4.55
C GLY A 375 -9.50 14.31 4.02
N PHE A 376 -8.80 13.46 4.79
CA PHE A 376 -7.58 12.78 4.35
C PHE A 376 -7.81 11.28 4.16
N THR A 377 -6.94 10.68 3.34
CA THR A 377 -6.83 9.23 3.19
C THR A 377 -5.41 8.76 3.50
N GLU A 378 -5.30 7.55 3.99
CA GLU A 378 -4.05 6.83 4.22
C GLU A 378 -3.95 5.56 3.37
N LEU A 379 -4.96 5.32 2.50
CA LEU A 379 -5.07 4.12 1.68
C LEU A 379 -4.67 4.39 0.24
N TRP A 380 -3.90 3.47 -0.32
CA TRP A 380 -3.26 3.60 -1.62
C TRP A 380 -3.45 2.34 -2.46
N ASP A 381 -3.59 2.53 -3.77
CA ASP A 381 -3.62 1.46 -4.77
C ASP A 381 -2.35 1.45 -5.60
N LEU A 382 -1.89 0.25 -5.95
CA LEU A 382 -0.84 0.04 -6.93
C LEU A 382 -1.46 -0.22 -8.29
N HIS A 383 -0.82 0.26 -9.34
CA HIS A 383 -1.25 0.03 -10.72
C HIS A 383 -0.08 -0.39 -11.59
N VAL A 384 -0.37 -1.22 -12.58
CA VAL A 384 0.61 -1.54 -13.63
C VAL A 384 1.02 -0.25 -14.32
N GLN A 385 2.32 -0.10 -14.57
CA GLN A 385 2.82 1.06 -15.30
C GLN A 385 2.12 1.18 -16.66
N GLN A 386 1.60 2.36 -16.94
CA GLN A 386 1.06 2.69 -18.27
C GLN A 386 2.15 3.31 -19.12
N LYS A 387 2.29 2.81 -20.35
CA LYS A 387 3.25 3.34 -21.31
C LYS A 387 2.64 4.54 -22.04
N GLY A 388 3.26 5.70 -21.95
CA GLY A 388 2.92 6.86 -22.77
C GLY A 388 3.50 6.76 -24.19
N ASN A 389 2.99 7.59 -25.09
CA ASN A 389 3.55 7.72 -26.44
C ASN A 389 5.04 8.15 -26.33
N ASN A 390 5.91 7.44 -27.03
CA ASN A 390 7.36 7.67 -27.05
C ASN A 390 8.11 7.43 -25.71
N GLN A 391 7.53 6.66 -24.80
CA GLN A 391 8.18 6.31 -23.53
C GLN A 391 8.46 4.81 -23.49
N SER A 392 9.60 4.43 -22.93
CA SER A 392 9.92 3.03 -22.63
C SER A 392 9.31 2.62 -21.29
N THR A 393 8.92 1.35 -21.17
CA THR A 393 8.60 0.79 -19.86
C THR A 393 9.85 0.72 -18.99
N ILE A 394 9.70 1.00 -17.72
CA ILE A 394 10.75 0.78 -16.72
C ILE A 394 10.52 -0.63 -16.16
N ASP A 395 11.55 -1.46 -16.18
CA ASP A 395 11.44 -2.81 -15.63
C ASP A 395 11.11 -2.74 -14.13
N GLY A 396 10.13 -3.55 -13.70
CA GLY A 396 9.59 -3.48 -12.33
C GLY A 396 8.88 -2.17 -11.99
N GLY A 397 8.51 -1.35 -13.00
CA GLY A 397 7.81 -0.09 -12.80
C GLY A 397 6.33 -0.27 -12.45
N PHE A 398 5.84 0.55 -11.52
CA PHE A 398 4.44 0.65 -11.12
C PHE A 398 4.05 2.09 -10.82
N SER A 399 2.77 2.36 -10.72
CA SER A 399 2.27 3.67 -10.29
C SER A 399 1.37 3.53 -9.05
N ILE A 400 1.21 4.63 -8.32
CA ILE A 400 0.49 4.68 -7.05
C ILE A 400 -0.58 5.75 -7.12
N SER A 401 -1.82 5.44 -6.70
CA SER A 401 -2.90 6.41 -6.52
C SER A 401 -3.53 6.27 -5.14
N GLN A 402 -4.36 7.22 -4.75
CA GLN A 402 -5.26 7.01 -3.62
C GLN A 402 -6.21 5.86 -3.92
N HIS A 403 -6.57 5.11 -2.89
CA HIS A 403 -7.51 4.00 -3.00
C HIS A 403 -8.84 4.47 -3.59
N GLY A 404 -9.32 3.76 -4.61
CA GLY A 404 -10.54 4.10 -5.34
C GLY A 404 -10.47 5.36 -6.22
N GLN A 405 -9.30 6.01 -6.35
CA GLN A 405 -9.11 7.23 -7.14
C GLN A 405 -8.04 7.05 -8.25
N PRO A 406 -8.27 6.16 -9.22
CA PRO A 406 -7.23 5.80 -10.20
C PRO A 406 -6.86 6.92 -11.17
N SER A 407 -7.64 8.00 -11.24
CA SER A 407 -7.39 9.11 -12.16
C SER A 407 -6.20 9.99 -11.78
N TYR A 408 -5.78 9.96 -10.51
CA TYR A 408 -4.68 10.77 -10.02
C TYR A 408 -3.55 9.88 -9.51
N LYS A 409 -2.40 9.96 -10.14
CA LYS A 409 -1.21 9.19 -9.74
C LYS A 409 -0.24 10.06 -8.96
N MET A 410 0.41 9.49 -7.95
CA MET A 410 1.57 10.14 -7.37
C MET A 410 2.61 10.40 -8.45
N ASN A 411 3.24 11.58 -8.39
CA ASN A 411 4.17 12.03 -9.42
C ASN A 411 5.34 12.80 -8.80
N LYS A 412 6.50 12.71 -9.42
CA LYS A 412 7.68 13.49 -9.03
C LYS A 412 7.60 14.97 -9.41
N ARG A 413 6.47 15.52 -9.68
CA ARG A 413 6.28 16.92 -10.05
C ARG A 413 6.49 17.82 -8.83
N GLY A 414 7.74 17.98 -8.43
CA GLY A 414 8.08 18.84 -7.30
C GLY A 414 7.97 20.32 -7.59
N PHE A 415 7.81 21.08 -6.53
CA PHE A 415 8.11 22.50 -6.47
C PHE A 415 9.61 22.71 -6.69
N GLY A 416 9.90 23.71 -7.47
CA GLY A 416 11.26 24.10 -7.74
C GLY A 416 11.87 23.32 -8.90
N ARG A 417 12.48 24.06 -9.81
CA ARG A 417 13.29 23.50 -10.88
C ARG A 417 14.69 23.12 -10.38
N ASP A 418 14.91 23.27 -9.07
CA ASP A 418 16.14 22.89 -8.41
C ASP A 418 16.06 21.42 -7.99
N GLU A 419 17.04 20.63 -8.40
CA GLU A 419 17.16 19.20 -8.07
C GLU A 419 17.21 18.93 -6.55
N THR A 420 17.40 19.96 -5.74
CA THR A 420 17.54 19.85 -4.28
C THR A 420 16.24 19.84 -3.49
N ASP A 421 15.10 20.23 -4.08
CA ASP A 421 13.79 20.31 -3.38
C ASP A 421 12.63 19.72 -4.18
N GLN A 422 12.87 18.65 -4.94
CA GLN A 422 11.79 17.91 -5.59
C GLN A 422 10.94 17.21 -4.55
N ARG A 423 9.62 17.31 -4.67
CA ARG A 423 8.63 16.69 -3.78
C ARG A 423 7.70 15.78 -4.55
N LEU A 424 7.10 14.82 -3.86
CA LEU A 424 5.96 14.09 -4.40
C LEU A 424 4.75 15.02 -4.53
N ALA A 425 4.04 14.87 -5.63
CA ALA A 425 2.79 15.56 -5.94
C ALA A 425 1.83 14.59 -6.64
N TYR A 426 0.82 15.10 -7.33
CA TYR A 426 -0.10 14.31 -8.12
C TYR A 426 -0.14 14.77 -9.58
N TRP A 427 -0.45 13.83 -10.46
CA TRP A 427 -0.66 14.08 -11.87
C TRP A 427 -1.83 13.25 -12.41
N THR A 428 -2.55 13.81 -13.39
CA THR A 428 -3.73 13.17 -13.98
C THR A 428 -3.42 12.07 -14.98
N SER A 429 -2.17 11.94 -15.42
CA SER A 429 -1.78 10.92 -16.39
C SER A 429 -0.96 9.81 -15.76
N GLY A 430 -1.49 8.58 -15.77
CA GLY A 430 -0.75 7.38 -15.39
C GLY A 430 0.33 6.97 -16.39
N ALA A 431 0.33 7.58 -17.59
CA ALA A 431 1.30 7.31 -18.65
C ALA A 431 2.53 8.24 -18.60
N ASP A 432 2.66 9.06 -17.55
CA ASP A 432 3.82 9.91 -17.33
C ASP A 432 4.93 9.12 -16.60
N ASN A 433 6.16 9.17 -17.14
CA ASN A 433 7.32 8.60 -16.47
C ASN A 433 7.55 9.18 -15.07
N GLY A 434 7.13 10.43 -14.82
CA GLY A 434 7.14 11.03 -13.50
C GLY A 434 6.23 10.34 -12.48
N SER A 435 5.23 9.57 -12.94
CA SER A 435 4.32 8.78 -12.10
C SER A 435 4.77 7.32 -11.95
N THR A 436 5.92 6.95 -12.48
CA THR A 436 6.45 5.60 -12.38
C THR A 436 7.40 5.50 -11.20
N PHE A 437 7.15 4.51 -10.36
CA PHE A 437 7.98 4.14 -9.23
C PHE A 437 8.66 2.81 -9.50
N THR A 438 9.85 2.62 -8.95
CA THR A 438 10.48 1.32 -8.79
C THR A 438 10.77 1.08 -7.32
N ALA A 439 10.89 -0.18 -6.94
CA ALA A 439 11.19 -0.55 -5.56
C ALA A 439 12.24 -1.65 -5.54
N THR A 440 13.25 -1.48 -4.69
CA THR A 440 14.26 -2.49 -4.41
C THR A 440 14.11 -2.91 -2.96
N GLN A 441 13.89 -4.19 -2.72
CA GLN A 441 13.79 -4.68 -1.35
C GLN A 441 15.13 -4.46 -0.64
N VAL A 442 15.05 -3.90 0.56
CA VAL A 442 16.23 -3.75 1.42
C VAL A 442 16.62 -5.13 1.93
N LEU A 443 17.62 -5.71 1.29
CA LEU A 443 18.21 -6.98 1.69
C LEU A 443 19.51 -6.71 2.44
N PRO A 444 19.72 -7.33 3.58
CA PRO A 444 20.88 -7.08 4.44
C PRO A 444 22.22 -7.39 3.79
N SER A 445 22.27 -8.36 2.89
CA SER A 445 23.52 -8.84 2.28
C SER A 445 24.26 -7.82 1.41
N SER A 446 23.58 -6.76 0.95
CA SER A 446 24.22 -5.70 0.14
C SER A 446 24.82 -4.55 0.94
N LEU A 447 24.71 -4.57 2.27
CA LEU A 447 24.87 -3.41 3.12
C LEU A 447 26.12 -3.39 3.96
N ILE A 448 26.79 -4.54 4.15
CA ILE A 448 27.93 -4.64 5.06
C ILE A 448 29.16 -5.12 4.31
N THR A 449 30.11 -4.22 4.19
CA THR A 449 31.42 -4.54 3.65
C THR A 449 32.40 -4.72 4.80
N TYR A 450 33.00 -5.90 4.90
CA TYR A 450 34.06 -6.17 5.88
C TYR A 450 35.42 -5.77 5.31
N ASN A 451 36.18 -5.11 6.16
CA ASN A 451 37.59 -4.95 5.93
C ASN A 451 38.31 -6.19 6.49
N THR A 452 39.22 -6.76 5.72
CA THR A 452 40.10 -7.82 6.19
C THR A 452 41.34 -7.20 6.77
N PHE A 453 41.59 -7.43 8.05
CA PHE A 453 42.88 -7.17 8.68
C PHE A 453 43.48 -8.54 8.99
N GLU A 454 44.59 -8.89 8.32
CA GLU A 454 45.19 -10.21 8.34
C GLU A 454 44.19 -11.31 7.88
N SER A 455 44.08 -12.42 8.61
CA SER A 455 43.17 -13.52 8.28
C SER A 455 41.73 -13.31 8.82
N ASN A 456 41.51 -12.30 9.66
CA ASN A 456 40.26 -12.06 10.33
C ASN A 456 39.52 -10.84 9.74
N GLY A 457 38.20 -10.96 9.53
CA GLY A 457 37.39 -9.89 9.03
C GLY A 457 36.78 -9.07 10.16
N TYR A 458 36.99 -7.77 10.12
CA TYR A 458 36.40 -6.79 11.06
C TYR A 458 35.69 -5.72 10.29
N THR A 459 34.59 -5.22 10.86
CA THR A 459 33.95 -4.01 10.39
C THR A 459 33.23 -3.32 11.55
N THR A 460 32.82 -2.07 11.34
CA THR A 460 31.89 -1.40 12.23
C THR A 460 30.57 -1.23 11.56
N LEU A 461 29.51 -1.22 12.35
CA LEU A 461 28.15 -1.00 11.87
C LEU A 461 27.43 -0.01 12.79
N TYR A 462 26.65 0.84 12.14
CA TYR A 462 25.68 1.72 12.79
C TYR A 462 24.49 1.90 11.85
N VAL A 463 23.30 1.58 12.34
CA VAL A 463 22.05 1.74 11.60
C VAL A 463 20.98 2.29 12.52
N ASP A 464 19.99 2.96 11.97
CA ASP A 464 18.87 3.57 12.71
C ASP A 464 17.63 2.65 12.79
N TYR A 465 17.83 1.36 12.61
CA TYR A 465 16.81 0.31 12.77
C TYR A 465 17.45 -0.97 13.31
N PRO A 466 16.68 -1.85 13.99
CA PRO A 466 17.23 -3.10 14.49
C PRO A 466 17.64 -4.06 13.37
N ILE A 467 18.78 -4.72 13.56
CA ILE A 467 19.33 -5.69 12.61
C ILE A 467 19.79 -6.94 13.33
N ALA A 468 19.34 -8.10 12.86
CA ALA A 468 19.81 -9.39 13.34
C ALA A 468 21.01 -9.85 12.48
N VAL A 469 22.07 -10.25 13.12
CA VAL A 469 23.33 -10.67 12.49
C VAL A 469 23.51 -12.18 12.67
N THR A 470 23.82 -12.88 11.59
CA THR A 470 24.20 -14.29 11.62
C THR A 470 25.64 -14.46 11.08
N ASN A 471 26.36 -15.44 11.59
CA ASN A 471 27.76 -15.74 11.21
C ASN A 471 28.76 -14.61 11.50
N ALA A 472 28.46 -13.74 12.43
CA ALA A 472 29.40 -12.76 12.97
C ALA A 472 29.18 -12.62 14.48
N LYS A 473 30.25 -12.32 15.19
CA LYS A 473 30.22 -11.91 16.61
C LYS A 473 30.01 -10.42 16.68
N VAL A 474 29.06 -10.00 17.51
CA VAL A 474 28.73 -8.59 17.75
C VAL A 474 29.40 -8.15 19.04
N TYR A 475 30.15 -7.08 18.99
CA TYR A 475 30.77 -6.47 20.15
C TYR A 475 30.31 -5.04 20.32
N THR A 476 29.89 -4.68 21.52
CA THR A 476 29.76 -3.30 21.95
C THR A 476 31.04 -2.86 22.65
N GLY A 477 31.31 -1.57 22.70
CA GLY A 477 32.53 -1.04 23.29
C GLY A 477 32.27 0.08 24.25
N GLN A 478 33.01 0.09 25.38
CA GLN A 478 33.00 1.15 26.37
C GLN A 478 34.42 1.65 26.58
N ARG A 479 34.65 2.94 26.49
CA ARG A 479 35.98 3.52 26.78
C ARG A 479 36.33 3.30 28.24
N ASN A 480 37.59 2.94 28.51
CA ASN A 480 38.08 2.85 29.85
C ASN A 480 38.27 4.24 30.48
N ASP A 481 38.37 4.32 31.83
CA ASP A 481 38.53 5.58 32.56
C ASP A 481 39.80 6.34 32.16
N ALA A 482 40.85 5.63 31.78
CA ALA A 482 42.11 6.23 31.36
C ALA A 482 42.07 6.79 29.92
N GLN A 483 40.98 6.56 29.16
CA GLN A 483 40.81 6.99 27.77
C GLN A 483 41.94 6.47 26.83
N THR A 484 42.39 5.25 27.06
CA THR A 484 43.46 4.61 26.27
C THR A 484 42.97 3.42 25.46
N SER A 485 41.94 2.72 25.94
CA SER A 485 41.36 1.55 25.29
C SER A 485 39.84 1.60 25.29
N VAL A 486 39.27 0.79 24.40
CA VAL A 486 37.85 0.46 24.37
C VAL A 486 37.69 -0.99 24.81
N GLU A 487 37.03 -1.18 25.92
CA GLU A 487 36.70 -2.51 26.43
C GLU A 487 35.54 -3.08 25.60
N MET A 488 35.81 -4.16 24.91
CA MET A 488 34.86 -4.81 23.98
C MET A 488 34.11 -5.92 24.69
N THR A 489 32.79 -5.81 24.74
CA THR A 489 31.90 -6.80 25.34
C THR A 489 31.18 -7.58 24.24
N LEU A 490 31.30 -8.90 24.26
CA LEU A 490 30.57 -9.77 23.34
C LEU A 490 29.06 -9.74 23.69
N ALA A 491 28.27 -9.38 22.72
CA ALA A 491 26.82 -9.40 22.86
C ALA A 491 26.28 -10.83 23.07
N THR A 492 25.29 -10.97 23.92
CA THR A 492 24.66 -12.26 24.23
C THR A 492 23.62 -12.67 23.22
N ASP A 493 23.11 -11.72 22.44
CA ASP A 493 22.25 -11.98 21.31
C ASP A 493 22.76 -11.26 20.06
N ASN A 494 22.17 -11.62 18.92
CA ASN A 494 22.64 -11.12 17.62
C ASN A 494 21.73 -10.02 17.06
N ILE A 495 20.81 -9.45 17.84
CA ILE A 495 19.93 -8.36 17.39
C ILE A 495 20.48 -7.04 17.92
N ILE A 496 21.10 -6.29 17.00
CA ILE A 496 21.66 -4.97 17.29
C ILE A 496 20.50 -3.95 17.30
N PRO A 497 20.29 -3.21 18.39
CA PRO A 497 19.27 -2.16 18.44
C PRO A 497 19.55 -1.02 17.46
N ALA A 498 18.51 -0.28 17.12
CA ALA A 498 18.66 0.97 16.36
C ALA A 498 19.62 1.93 17.09
N ASN A 499 20.39 2.68 16.32
CA ASN A 499 21.31 3.71 16.83
C ASN A 499 22.40 3.19 17.77
N THR A 500 22.80 1.93 17.62
CA THR A 500 23.85 1.30 18.40
C THR A 500 25.10 1.08 17.55
N GLY A 501 26.22 1.70 17.93
CA GLY A 501 27.51 1.47 17.29
C GLY A 501 28.14 0.16 17.77
N VAL A 502 28.51 -0.71 16.82
CA VAL A 502 29.11 -2.01 17.12
C VAL A 502 30.35 -2.29 16.28
N VAL A 503 31.18 -3.18 16.78
CA VAL A 503 32.23 -3.85 16.01
C VAL A 503 31.76 -5.26 15.71
N LEU A 504 31.75 -5.61 14.42
CA LEU A 504 31.46 -6.94 13.95
C LEU A 504 32.75 -7.69 13.65
N VAL A 505 32.83 -8.90 14.12
CA VAL A 505 33.96 -9.80 13.91
C VAL A 505 33.44 -11.05 13.23
N LYS A 506 34.05 -11.40 12.10
CA LYS A 506 33.71 -12.61 11.35
C LYS A 506 33.78 -13.84 12.27
N ASP A 507 32.75 -14.66 12.25
CA ASP A 507 32.73 -15.93 12.96
C ASP A 507 33.03 -17.09 12.00
N GLY A 508 34.05 -17.88 12.34
CA GLY A 508 34.47 -19.06 11.58
C GLY A 508 35.35 -18.79 10.35
N THR A 509 35.60 -19.84 9.59
CA THR A 509 36.49 -19.87 8.43
C THR A 509 35.78 -19.54 7.10
N ASN A 510 34.49 -19.30 7.13
CA ASN A 510 33.68 -19.08 5.92
C ASN A 510 34.06 -17.79 5.21
N ALA A 511 33.89 -17.76 3.90
CA ALA A 511 34.11 -16.55 3.11
C ALA A 511 33.21 -15.40 3.62
N LEU A 512 33.71 -14.16 3.48
CA LEU A 512 32.97 -12.94 3.90
C LEU A 512 31.59 -12.79 3.25
N VAL A 513 31.33 -13.48 2.14
CA VAL A 513 30.09 -13.49 1.38
C VAL A 513 28.98 -14.36 2.01
N ASP A 514 29.31 -15.25 2.95
CA ASP A 514 28.34 -16.19 3.51
C ASP A 514 27.63 -15.66 4.77
N GLN A 515 27.84 -14.40 5.11
CA GLN A 515 27.25 -13.79 6.30
C GLN A 515 25.89 -13.21 5.94
N THR A 516 24.86 -13.73 6.58
CA THR A 516 23.50 -13.28 6.42
C THR A 516 23.10 -12.32 7.53
N TYR A 517 22.51 -11.22 7.13
CA TYR A 517 21.89 -10.27 8.02
C TYR A 517 20.41 -10.27 7.73
N THR A 518 19.60 -10.11 8.75
CA THR A 518 18.15 -9.87 8.57
C THR A 518 17.77 -8.59 9.29
N ILE A 519 16.87 -7.85 8.69
CA ILE A 519 16.28 -6.70 9.36
C ILE A 519 15.36 -7.27 10.44
N SER A 520 15.61 -6.89 11.70
CA SER A 520 14.74 -7.28 12.80
C SER A 520 13.66 -6.24 12.99
N ASN A 521 12.45 -6.70 13.30
CA ASN A 521 11.39 -5.85 13.81
C ASN A 521 11.37 -5.81 15.34
N GLU A 522 12.11 -6.70 15.98
CA GLU A 522 12.35 -6.69 17.41
C GLU A 522 13.36 -5.57 17.77
N PRO A 523 13.20 -4.93 18.92
CA PRO A 523 14.04 -3.78 19.31
C PRO A 523 15.51 -4.12 19.53
N GLY A 524 15.86 -5.40 19.69
CA GLY A 524 17.20 -5.86 20.06
C GLY A 524 17.46 -5.77 21.56
N THR A 525 18.38 -6.60 22.02
CA THR A 525 18.74 -6.73 23.45
C THR A 525 20.22 -6.49 23.72
N VAL A 526 21.00 -6.17 22.67
CA VAL A 526 22.40 -5.81 22.80
C VAL A 526 22.51 -4.50 23.58
N GLU A 527 23.16 -4.52 24.74
CA GLU A 527 23.38 -3.31 25.53
C GLU A 527 24.28 -2.33 24.78
N PRO A 528 23.85 -1.08 24.58
CA PRO A 528 24.65 -0.10 23.88
C PRO A 528 25.93 0.23 24.67
N GLY A 529 27.04 0.36 23.97
CA GLY A 529 28.26 0.97 24.48
C GLY A 529 28.27 2.50 24.25
N ASP A 530 29.45 3.09 24.28
CA ASP A 530 29.64 4.52 23.99
C ASP A 530 30.15 4.80 22.56
N ILE A 531 30.13 3.80 21.69
CA ILE A 531 30.51 3.95 20.28
C ILE A 531 29.39 4.67 19.54
N SER A 532 29.71 5.81 18.95
CA SER A 532 28.81 6.60 18.10
C SER A 532 28.79 6.06 16.67
N GLY A 533 27.96 6.63 15.82
CA GLY A 533 27.92 6.27 14.40
C GLY A 533 27.14 7.25 13.54
N THR A 534 27.09 6.97 12.25
CA THR A 534 26.35 7.81 11.32
C THR A 534 25.63 6.96 10.26
N THR A 535 24.44 7.38 9.88
CA THR A 535 23.69 6.83 8.75
C THR A 535 23.94 7.59 7.43
N THR A 536 24.67 8.71 7.50
CA THR A 536 25.05 9.52 6.34
C THR A 536 26.56 9.72 6.31
N ALA A 537 27.14 9.84 5.11
CA ALA A 537 28.58 10.07 5.01
C ALA A 537 28.97 11.43 5.62
N ILE A 538 30.00 11.44 6.45
CA ILE A 538 30.59 12.65 7.04
C ILE A 538 31.83 13.03 6.23
N GLN A 539 31.81 14.20 5.61
CA GLN A 539 32.99 14.74 4.91
C GLN A 539 34.01 15.28 5.92
N LEU A 540 35.26 14.85 5.77
CA LEU A 540 36.37 15.23 6.64
C LEU A 540 37.26 16.27 5.96
N ASN A 541 37.53 17.34 6.68
CA ASN A 541 38.55 18.33 6.32
C ASN A 541 39.54 18.52 7.48
N ASP A 542 40.53 19.35 7.31
CA ASP A 542 41.59 19.52 8.31
C ASP A 542 41.07 20.07 9.67
N ASN A 543 39.96 20.79 9.65
CA ASN A 543 39.33 21.33 10.87
C ASN A 543 38.46 20.27 11.58
N THR A 544 37.75 19.44 10.85
CA THR A 544 36.80 18.47 11.40
C THR A 544 37.42 17.11 11.71
N ARG A 545 38.48 16.72 10.98
CA ARG A 545 39.17 15.43 11.13
C ARG A 545 39.59 15.11 12.58
N ASN A 546 39.99 16.14 13.31
CA ASN A 546 40.46 16.01 14.70
C ASN A 546 39.37 15.57 15.68
N ASN A 547 38.11 15.74 15.27
CA ASN A 547 36.97 15.41 16.13
C ASN A 547 36.65 13.91 16.14
N TYR A 548 37.13 13.17 15.15
CA TYR A 548 36.71 11.78 14.96
C TYR A 548 37.83 10.78 15.23
N ARG A 549 37.46 9.60 15.74
CA ARG A 549 38.30 8.41 15.82
C ARG A 549 37.59 7.31 15.03
N VAL A 550 38.21 6.93 13.92
CA VAL A 550 37.67 5.93 12.97
C VAL A 550 38.33 4.58 13.20
N PHE A 551 37.58 3.54 12.90
CA PHE A 551 38.05 2.17 13.06
C PHE A 551 39.17 1.84 12.07
N GLY A 552 40.26 1.24 12.54
CA GLY A 552 41.37 0.87 11.72
C GLY A 552 42.58 0.39 12.54
N LEU A 553 43.73 0.32 11.88
CA LEU A 553 45.03 -0.03 12.52
C LEU A 553 45.76 1.24 12.96
N SER A 554 46.48 1.15 14.08
CA SER A 554 47.38 2.21 14.50
C SER A 554 48.51 2.37 13.49
N THR A 555 49.08 3.59 13.39
CA THR A 555 50.21 3.85 12.48
C THR A 555 51.55 3.46 13.08
N ALA A 556 51.63 3.31 14.42
CA ALA A 556 52.87 2.95 15.11
C ALA A 556 52.97 1.44 15.34
N PRO A 557 54.13 0.83 15.13
CA PRO A 557 54.36 -0.56 15.50
C PRO A 557 54.45 -0.78 17.01
N PRO A 558 53.96 -1.93 17.56
CA PRO A 558 53.17 -2.90 16.80
C PRO A 558 51.81 -2.32 16.45
N GLN A 559 51.34 -2.56 15.21
CA GLN A 559 50.04 -2.10 14.76
C GLN A 559 48.95 -2.75 15.60
N SER A 560 48.09 -1.92 16.19
CA SER A 560 46.94 -2.35 17.01
C SER A 560 45.64 -1.99 16.32
N LEU A 561 44.64 -2.86 16.45
CA LEU A 561 43.28 -2.59 15.97
C LEU A 561 42.59 -1.68 16.98
N GLY A 562 41.89 -0.68 16.47
CA GLY A 562 41.23 0.29 17.34
C GLY A 562 40.51 1.39 16.59
N PHE A 563 40.21 2.45 17.32
CA PHE A 563 39.63 3.68 16.78
C PHE A 563 40.70 4.79 16.86
N PHE A 564 41.15 5.26 15.73
CA PHE A 564 42.26 6.21 15.65
C PHE A 564 41.88 7.47 14.87
N ARG A 565 42.60 8.57 15.13
CA ARG A 565 42.45 9.79 14.34
C ARG A 565 42.71 9.50 12.87
N PRO A 566 41.75 9.87 11.98
CA PRO A 566 41.89 9.60 10.56
C PRO A 566 43.05 10.40 9.95
N SER A 567 43.83 9.75 9.09
CA SER A 567 44.94 10.40 8.36
C SER A 567 44.35 11.40 7.33
N SER A 568 45.24 12.26 6.77
CA SER A 568 44.84 13.21 5.72
C SER A 568 44.33 12.53 4.42
N ARG A 569 44.61 11.25 4.26
CA ARG A 569 44.12 10.45 3.13
C ARG A 569 42.67 10.00 3.28
N VAL A 570 42.13 10.02 4.49
CA VAL A 570 40.73 9.71 4.77
C VAL A 570 39.91 10.97 4.59
N THR A 571 39.15 11.06 3.53
CA THR A 571 38.35 12.25 3.17
C THR A 571 36.93 12.21 3.68
N SER A 572 36.44 11.03 4.08
CA SER A 572 35.09 10.88 4.63
C SER A 572 35.00 9.67 5.56
N ILE A 573 34.02 9.71 6.48
CA ILE A 573 33.52 8.53 7.17
C ILE A 573 32.31 8.07 6.36
N PRO A 574 32.31 6.85 5.82
CA PRO A 574 31.16 6.35 5.06
C PRO A 574 29.89 6.24 5.90
N ALA A 575 28.73 6.28 5.27
CA ALA A 575 27.48 5.96 5.91
C ALA A 575 27.50 4.57 6.57
N ASN A 576 26.74 4.41 7.62
CA ASN A 576 26.57 3.17 8.38
C ASN A 576 27.84 2.64 9.04
N LYS A 577 28.78 3.52 9.33
CA LYS A 577 29.98 3.21 10.10
C LYS A 577 29.92 3.78 11.51
N ALA A 578 30.46 3.01 12.45
CA ALA A 578 30.64 3.46 13.83
C ALA A 578 32.03 4.09 14.03
N PHE A 579 32.07 5.07 14.89
CA PHE A 579 33.25 5.88 15.23
C PHE A 579 33.07 6.50 16.61
N TYR A 580 34.11 7.19 17.10
CA TYR A 580 33.96 8.09 18.26
C TYR A 580 34.00 9.55 17.81
N ASP A 581 33.04 10.34 18.28
CA ASP A 581 33.08 11.80 18.19
C ASP A 581 33.68 12.35 19.49
N LEU A 582 34.84 12.97 19.35
CA LEU A 582 35.62 13.50 20.46
C LEU A 582 35.91 14.98 20.25
N THR A 583 34.96 15.74 19.83
CA THR A 583 35.10 17.18 19.57
C THR A 583 35.76 17.87 20.77
N GLY A 584 36.89 18.52 20.53
CA GLY A 584 37.69 19.21 21.56
C GLY A 584 38.63 18.35 22.40
N SER A 585 38.74 17.03 22.12
CA SER A 585 39.63 16.11 22.81
C SER A 585 41.00 16.00 22.16
N GLY A 586 42.09 15.98 22.97
CA GLY A 586 43.44 15.71 22.50
C GLY A 586 43.79 14.23 22.30
N VAL A 587 42.89 13.30 22.63
CA VAL A 587 43.13 11.85 22.54
C VAL A 587 43.36 11.44 21.06
N GLN A 588 44.42 10.70 20.81
CA GLN A 588 44.83 10.29 19.45
C GLN A 588 44.12 9.04 18.98
N GLY A 589 43.73 8.14 19.87
CA GLY A 589 43.02 6.92 19.57
C GLY A 589 42.87 5.99 20.74
N PHE A 590 42.11 4.93 20.54
CA PHE A 590 41.84 3.87 21.49
C PHE A 590 42.19 2.52 20.84
N VAL A 591 42.90 1.71 21.59
CA VAL A 591 43.14 0.30 21.21
C VAL A 591 41.93 -0.52 21.68
N LEU A 592 41.51 -1.51 20.91
CA LEU A 592 40.47 -2.44 21.39
C LEU A 592 41.05 -3.36 22.46
N SER A 593 40.31 -3.58 23.51
CA SER A 593 40.60 -4.55 24.58
C SER A 593 39.47 -5.59 24.61
N PHE A 594 39.82 -6.84 24.41
CA PHE A 594 38.88 -7.96 24.56
C PHE A 594 39.24 -8.73 25.81
N ASP A 595 38.32 -8.85 26.77
CA ASP A 595 38.53 -9.53 28.05
C ASP A 595 39.78 -9.00 28.83
N GLY A 596 40.02 -7.68 28.75
CA GLY A 596 41.16 -7.04 29.41
C GLY A 596 42.50 -7.24 28.69
N MET A 597 42.55 -7.77 27.50
CA MET A 597 43.71 -7.90 26.64
C MET A 597 43.67 -6.92 25.47
N GLU A 598 44.62 -5.98 25.45
CA GLU A 598 44.78 -5.05 24.32
C GLU A 598 45.19 -5.75 23.04
N THR A 599 44.65 -5.30 21.90
CA THR A 599 44.87 -5.91 20.57
C THR A 599 46.28 -5.69 19.98
N GLY A 600 47.23 -5.24 20.77
CA GLY A 600 48.63 -5.14 20.36
C GLY A 600 49.41 -6.45 20.38
N ILE A 601 48.83 -7.53 20.89
CA ILE A 601 49.39 -8.86 20.89
C ILE A 601 48.52 -9.73 20.01
N ALA A 602 49.09 -10.25 18.94
CA ALA A 602 48.48 -11.02 17.84
C ALA A 602 47.06 -11.54 18.14
N LEU A 603 46.05 -10.95 17.49
CA LEU A 603 44.62 -11.32 17.55
C LEU A 603 44.37 -12.82 17.32
N ASP A 604 45.27 -13.51 16.63
CA ASP A 604 45.25 -14.97 16.47
C ASP A 604 45.15 -15.73 17.81
N GLN A 605 45.49 -15.09 18.93
CA GLN A 605 45.47 -15.75 20.23
C GLN A 605 44.20 -15.54 21.03
N ILE A 606 43.45 -14.50 20.73
CA ILE A 606 42.17 -14.18 21.44
C ILE A 606 41.01 -15.00 20.87
N MET A 607 41.10 -15.39 19.60
CA MET A 607 40.02 -16.04 18.84
C MET A 607 40.21 -17.56 18.67
N GLN A 608 41.23 -18.16 19.25
CA GLN A 608 41.37 -19.61 19.21
C GLN A 608 40.40 -20.30 20.16
N PRO A 609 39.70 -21.35 19.73
CA PRO A 609 39.04 -22.24 20.67
C PRO A 609 40.06 -22.77 21.69
N SER A 610 39.59 -23.03 22.91
CA SER A 610 40.44 -23.64 23.97
C SER A 610 41.37 -24.67 23.38
N PRO A 611 42.65 -24.69 23.74
CA PRO A 611 43.61 -25.64 23.17
C PRO A 611 43.03 -27.04 23.24
N GLU A 612 42.91 -27.70 22.10
CA GLU A 612 42.55 -29.12 22.06
C GLU A 612 43.35 -29.84 23.11
N ALA A 613 42.69 -30.49 24.02
CA ALA A 613 43.27 -31.11 25.22
C ALA A 613 44.42 -32.12 24.96
N ASP A 614 44.71 -32.45 23.70
CA ASP A 614 45.64 -33.47 23.29
C ASP A 614 46.94 -32.97 22.64
N LYS A 615 47.19 -31.65 22.52
CA LYS A 615 48.47 -31.18 21.95
C LYS A 615 49.50 -30.94 23.04
N PRO A 616 50.75 -31.50 22.86
CA PRO A 616 51.80 -31.32 23.86
C PRO A 616 52.17 -29.83 24.03
N ALA A 617 52.15 -29.40 25.29
CA ALA A 617 52.57 -28.06 25.67
C ALA A 617 54.04 -28.05 26.04
N TYR A 618 54.75 -26.97 25.67
CA TYR A 618 56.16 -26.77 25.98
C TYR A 618 56.32 -25.41 26.67
N ASP A 619 57.18 -25.32 27.67
CA ASP A 619 57.59 -24.02 28.24
C ASP A 619 58.51 -23.25 27.25
N LEU A 620 58.77 -22.01 27.57
CA LEU A 620 59.63 -21.14 26.73
C LEU A 620 61.08 -21.65 26.59
N SER A 621 61.50 -22.60 27.42
CA SER A 621 62.80 -23.29 27.30
C SER A 621 62.75 -24.55 26.43
N GLY A 622 61.58 -24.88 25.83
CA GLY A 622 61.36 -26.02 25.00
C GLY A 622 61.08 -27.34 25.73
N ARG A 623 60.90 -27.33 27.05
CA ARG A 623 60.63 -28.50 27.86
C ARG A 623 59.12 -28.80 27.84
N ARG A 624 58.76 -30.07 27.57
CA ARG A 624 57.39 -30.54 27.58
C ARG A 624 56.77 -30.43 28.96
N VAL A 625 55.55 -29.89 29.04
CA VAL A 625 54.80 -29.70 30.29
C VAL A 625 53.53 -30.54 30.20
N ASN A 626 53.32 -31.44 31.16
CA ASN A 626 52.17 -32.35 31.19
C ASN A 626 50.85 -31.66 31.55
N HIS A 627 50.88 -30.57 32.31
CA HIS A 627 49.77 -29.71 32.62
C HIS A 627 50.24 -28.26 32.55
N ALA A 628 49.71 -27.50 31.64
CA ALA A 628 49.98 -26.06 31.53
C ALA A 628 49.25 -25.34 32.65
N ALA A 629 49.97 -24.95 33.70
CA ALA A 629 49.51 -24.02 34.73
C ALA A 629 49.48 -22.59 34.13
N LYS A 630 48.97 -21.64 34.89
CA LYS A 630 48.96 -20.23 34.47
C LYS A 630 50.37 -19.79 34.01
N GLY A 631 50.49 -19.40 32.75
CA GLY A 631 51.81 -19.04 32.18
C GLY A 631 51.81 -19.00 30.66
N ILE A 632 52.98 -18.82 30.05
CA ILE A 632 53.19 -18.74 28.60
C ILE A 632 53.80 -20.06 28.12
N TYR A 633 53.17 -20.72 27.15
CA TYR A 633 53.58 -22.03 26.61
C TYR A 633 53.60 -22.02 25.09
N ILE A 634 54.30 -23.00 24.53
CA ILE A 634 54.17 -23.33 23.09
C ILE A 634 53.32 -24.60 22.99
N ILE A 635 52.12 -24.45 22.40
CA ILE A 635 51.17 -25.55 22.18
C ILE A 635 50.87 -25.62 20.69
N GLY A 636 51.10 -26.80 20.08
CA GLY A 636 50.88 -26.97 18.64
C GLY A 636 51.77 -26.09 17.77
N GLY A 637 52.99 -25.71 18.27
CA GLY A 637 53.90 -24.81 17.57
C GLY A 637 53.63 -23.32 17.71
N LYS A 638 52.60 -22.95 18.48
CA LYS A 638 52.20 -21.55 18.71
C LYS A 638 52.42 -21.16 20.18
N LYS A 639 52.76 -19.91 20.39
CA LYS A 639 52.86 -19.31 21.75
C LYS A 639 51.48 -19.06 22.31
N VAL A 640 51.14 -19.70 23.43
CA VAL A 640 49.79 -19.66 24.07
C VAL A 640 49.95 -19.19 25.50
N ILE A 641 49.09 -18.31 25.93
CA ILE A 641 48.99 -17.86 27.34
C ILE A 641 47.87 -18.70 28.00
N VAL A 642 48.23 -19.48 29.01
CA VAL A 642 47.28 -20.21 29.84
C VAL A 642 47.03 -19.37 31.08
N LYS A 643 45.75 -18.99 31.30
CA LYS A 643 45.33 -18.13 32.43
C LYS A 643 45.17 -18.91 33.73
#